data_1e1c9e183d0fb594ed786003279b1971
#
_entry.id   1e1c9e183d0fb594ed786003279b1971
#
_cell.length_a   1.000
_cell.length_b   1.000
_cell.length_c   1.000
_cell.angle_alpha   90.00
_cell.angle_beta   90.00
_cell.angle_gamma   90.00
#
_symmetry.space_group_name_H-M   'P 1'
#
loop_
_entity.id
_entity.type
_entity.pdbx_description
1 polymer ?
#
loop_
_entity_poly.entity_id
_entity_poly.type
_entity_poly.pdbx_seq_one_letter_code
_entity_poly.pdbx_strand_id
1 'polypeptide(L)'
;MSDYTYRIKTMSQDTFSARHIGPRPGEVREMLEAVGVQSLDALIEQTVPHDIRLPKKMSLPAPMSEAEYLGHIHGLARKNRVLRSLIGRGYYGTQTPAVIQRNVFENPSWYTSYTPYQAEISQGRLEALLNFQTMVSSLTGLPMANASLLDEGTAAAEAMLMMHSLRSRAAVKENRQVLFVDDNVFPQTVEVIVTRAEPLGIEVVRGCYSSYTFTGREFGAVVQYPDSKGEIRDYRAFAEAAHGREVLVAVAADILSLALLEAPGAWGADIALGSTQRLGIPFGCGGPSAGYFATHEKYKRNIPGRIVGVSIDRHGRHALRLSLQTREQHIKREKATSNICTAQALLATMAGLYAVYQGPEGLRRIAMNAHSAAAKTAEVLRSFGCAITRTNFFDTLHVQLPEGASQERLREEALAQGYNFYYCECGAVSIAFDELSTAREVTDVIGIFARALGRPAVPVARITLEAPAFDKKFARATPMLEEKVFNIYRSETEMMRYIKQLERKDISLTHSMIPLGSCTMKLNSAASMLPLSWPEFTSIHPFAPTDQMEGYMELIDNLGKYLSEITGFASTTFQPNSGASGEYTGLMIIRKYHLSRGNAQRTTILIPTSAHGTNPASAAMAGANIVLVECDAQGNINVEDLEAKAKQHADTLCAFMVTYPSTHGIFESKIRRMVDIIHAHGGLVYMDGANMNGQVGLTSPGYIGADVCHLNLHKTFAIPHGGGGPGVGSVSVTKELAQFLPTHCMAKVGGENGITAVAASPWGSAYVLPIVYGYIRMMGEEGLTRATEVAILNANYMAARLKTSYGIVYTGETGRVGHECIVDCRDCREAYGVETADIARRLMDYGFHAPTLSFPVHETLMAEPTESESKAEIDRFCDALIAIKKEMQTIGDGKMPKDDNPLVNAPHTAEEVAANEWRHPYSREQAAYPLPWIRLNKFWPSVSRIDNAYGDRNLVCTCAPIESYIE
;
A
#
# COMPACT_ATOMS: atom_id res chain seq x y z
N MET A 1 24.43 -41.67 -25.21
CA MET A 1 24.05 -41.28 -23.85
C MET A 1 24.70 -39.98 -23.35
N SER A 2 25.87 -39.57 -23.87
CA SER A 2 26.56 -38.33 -23.44
C SER A 2 25.90 -37.02 -23.91
N ASP A 3 25.23 -37.02 -25.06
CA ASP A 3 24.64 -35.82 -25.66
C ASP A 3 23.32 -35.41 -25.00
N TYR A 4 22.57 -36.39 -24.46
CA TYR A 4 21.29 -36.09 -23.81
C TYR A 4 21.48 -35.46 -22.41
N THR A 5 22.52 -35.89 -21.70
CA THR A 5 22.86 -35.34 -20.36
C THR A 5 23.44 -33.93 -20.46
N TYR A 6 24.13 -33.62 -21.57
CA TYR A 6 24.66 -32.25 -21.79
C TYR A 6 23.54 -31.26 -22.16
N ARG A 7 22.54 -31.66 -22.96
CA ARG A 7 21.37 -30.86 -23.29
C ARG A 7 20.49 -30.58 -22.07
N ILE A 8 20.30 -31.56 -21.19
CA ILE A 8 19.52 -31.37 -19.95
C ILE A 8 20.24 -30.39 -18.98
N LYS A 9 21.57 -30.45 -18.86
CA LYS A 9 22.35 -29.52 -18.04
C LYS A 9 22.39 -28.10 -18.60
N THR A 10 22.40 -27.91 -19.91
CA THR A 10 22.36 -26.59 -20.54
C THR A 10 20.97 -25.99 -20.50
N MET A 11 19.87 -26.77 -20.58
CA MET A 11 18.51 -26.29 -20.39
C MET A 11 18.22 -25.90 -18.94
N SER A 12 18.86 -26.52 -17.93
CA SER A 12 18.70 -26.14 -16.53
C SER A 12 19.35 -24.80 -16.14
N GLN A 13 20.26 -24.28 -16.97
CA GLN A 13 20.91 -22.98 -16.74
C GLN A 13 20.11 -21.78 -17.25
N ASP A 14 19.06 -22.01 -18.01
CA ASP A 14 18.22 -20.94 -18.59
C ASP A 14 16.84 -20.80 -17.92
N THR A 15 16.65 -21.39 -16.74
CA THR A 15 15.46 -21.23 -15.94
C THR A 15 15.45 -19.84 -15.28
N PHE A 16 14.27 -19.26 -15.11
CA PHE A 16 14.14 -17.98 -14.42
C PHE A 16 14.70 -18.04 -12.99
N SER A 17 14.54 -19.16 -12.28
CA SER A 17 15.10 -19.34 -10.93
C SER A 17 16.63 -19.17 -10.90
N ALA A 18 17.34 -19.61 -11.93
CA ALA A 18 18.80 -19.41 -12.04
C ALA A 18 19.20 -17.96 -12.34
N ARG A 19 18.26 -17.13 -12.80
CA ARG A 19 18.45 -15.67 -13.01
C ARG A 19 18.03 -14.84 -11.81
N HIS A 20 17.07 -15.35 -11.00
CA HIS A 20 16.52 -14.64 -9.85
C HIS A 20 17.35 -14.87 -8.58
N ILE A 21 17.77 -16.11 -8.31
CA ILE A 21 18.53 -16.45 -7.10
C ILE A 21 19.98 -15.95 -7.25
N GLY A 22 20.41 -15.10 -6.30
CA GLY A 22 21.68 -14.37 -6.40
C GLY A 22 22.94 -15.23 -6.29
N PRO A 23 23.12 -16.04 -5.23
CA PRO A 23 24.34 -16.82 -5.05
C PRO A 23 24.51 -17.95 -6.08
N ARG A 24 25.69 -18.03 -6.68
CA ARG A 24 26.04 -19.10 -7.63
C ARG A 24 26.44 -20.39 -6.90
N PRO A 25 26.43 -21.57 -7.56
CA PRO A 25 26.72 -22.84 -6.89
C PRO A 25 28.09 -22.89 -6.19
N GLY A 26 29.12 -22.22 -6.75
CA GLY A 26 30.43 -22.09 -6.09
C GLY A 26 30.39 -21.23 -4.85
N GLU A 27 29.71 -20.08 -4.93
CA GLU A 27 29.52 -19.15 -3.83
C GLU A 27 28.70 -19.76 -2.70
N VAL A 28 27.65 -20.53 -3.02
CA VAL A 28 26.87 -21.28 -2.02
C VAL A 28 27.76 -22.18 -1.16
N ARG A 29 28.75 -22.87 -1.74
CA ARG A 29 29.69 -23.68 -0.97
C ARG A 29 30.55 -22.86 -0.02
N GLU A 30 31.10 -21.74 -0.49
CA GLU A 30 31.88 -20.82 0.36
C GLU A 30 31.01 -20.25 1.52
N MET A 31 29.75 -19.94 1.24
CA MET A 31 28.81 -19.45 2.26
C MET A 31 28.50 -20.53 3.29
N LEU A 32 28.26 -21.78 2.87
CA LEU A 32 28.03 -22.93 3.77
C LEU A 32 29.25 -23.20 4.65
N GLU A 33 30.46 -23.11 4.10
CA GLU A 33 31.71 -23.22 4.88
C GLU A 33 31.81 -22.12 5.93
N ALA A 34 31.51 -20.87 5.58
CA ALA A 34 31.53 -19.74 6.52
C ALA A 34 30.47 -19.90 7.63
N VAL A 35 29.31 -20.47 7.31
CA VAL A 35 28.24 -20.81 8.27
C VAL A 35 28.62 -22.03 9.12
N GLY A 36 29.55 -22.89 8.67
CA GLY A 36 29.98 -24.09 9.37
C GLY A 36 29.05 -25.28 9.19
N VAL A 37 28.45 -25.46 8.01
CA VAL A 37 27.58 -26.61 7.66
C VAL A 37 28.05 -27.26 6.37
N GLN A 38 27.74 -28.57 6.19
CA GLN A 38 28.23 -29.35 5.05
C GLN A 38 27.38 -29.20 3.78
N SER A 39 26.09 -28.89 3.95
CA SER A 39 25.14 -28.77 2.85
C SER A 39 24.00 -27.82 3.20
N LEU A 40 23.25 -27.40 2.18
CA LEU A 40 22.04 -26.60 2.37
C LEU A 40 20.97 -27.38 3.15
N ASP A 41 20.80 -28.68 2.83
CA ASP A 41 19.90 -29.53 3.56
C ASP A 41 20.24 -29.59 5.05
N ALA A 42 21.52 -29.71 5.40
CA ALA A 42 21.98 -29.68 6.79
C ALA A 42 21.71 -28.33 7.46
N LEU A 43 21.78 -27.20 6.73
CA LEU A 43 21.38 -25.89 7.26
C LEU A 43 19.88 -25.86 7.56
N ILE A 44 19.04 -26.30 6.59
CA ILE A 44 17.59 -26.35 6.74
C ILE A 44 17.18 -27.27 7.90
N GLU A 45 17.84 -28.43 8.03
CA GLU A 45 17.64 -29.35 9.16
C GLU A 45 17.94 -28.74 10.52
N GLN A 46 18.91 -27.83 10.60
CA GLN A 46 19.26 -27.13 11.82
C GLN A 46 18.39 -25.89 12.07
N THR A 47 17.68 -25.38 11.06
CA THR A 47 16.95 -24.12 11.14
C THR A 47 15.45 -24.32 11.30
N VAL A 48 14.84 -25.19 10.50
CA VAL A 48 13.39 -25.43 10.46
C VAL A 48 13.05 -26.63 11.36
N PRO A 49 12.15 -26.50 12.35
CA PRO A 49 11.73 -27.60 13.20
C PRO A 49 11.20 -28.79 12.41
N HIS A 50 11.57 -30.00 12.83
CA HIS A 50 11.28 -31.23 12.08
C HIS A 50 9.77 -31.50 11.93
N ASP A 51 8.97 -31.22 12.97
CA ASP A 51 7.53 -31.51 13.04
C ASP A 51 6.67 -30.62 12.15
N ILE A 52 7.22 -29.50 11.67
CA ILE A 52 6.51 -28.59 10.74
C ILE A 52 7.00 -28.69 9.29
N ARG A 53 7.99 -29.53 8.97
CA ARG A 53 8.47 -29.67 7.60
C ARG A 53 7.45 -30.42 6.75
N LEU A 54 7.21 -29.88 5.53
CA LEU A 54 6.28 -30.51 4.61
C LEU A 54 6.72 -31.93 4.26
N PRO A 55 5.83 -32.93 4.35
CA PRO A 55 6.17 -34.32 4.06
C PRO A 55 6.29 -34.61 2.55
N LYS A 56 5.83 -33.68 1.69
CA LYS A 56 5.83 -33.79 0.24
C LYS A 56 6.00 -32.41 -0.39
N LYS A 57 6.49 -32.41 -1.62
CA LYS A 57 6.59 -31.20 -2.45
C LYS A 57 5.22 -30.61 -2.75
N MET A 58 5.17 -29.29 -2.95
CA MET A 58 3.96 -28.56 -3.35
C MET A 58 3.52 -28.99 -4.77
N SER A 59 2.21 -29.10 -4.98
CA SER A 59 1.63 -29.42 -6.28
C SER A 59 1.40 -28.16 -7.11
N LEU A 60 2.49 -27.56 -7.59
CA LEU A 60 2.46 -26.39 -8.47
C LEU A 60 2.77 -26.79 -9.93
N PRO A 61 2.29 -26.02 -10.92
CA PRO A 61 2.66 -26.27 -12.32
C PRO A 61 4.18 -26.19 -12.55
N ALA A 62 4.66 -26.90 -13.54
CA ALA A 62 6.05 -26.83 -13.96
C ALA A 62 6.48 -25.39 -14.28
N PRO A 63 7.74 -25.01 -13.98
CA PRO A 63 8.23 -23.66 -14.23
C PRO A 63 8.23 -23.35 -15.72
N MET A 64 7.95 -22.11 -16.06
CA MET A 64 8.05 -21.58 -17.42
C MET A 64 9.34 -20.77 -17.59
N SER A 65 9.94 -20.87 -18.76
CA SER A 65 10.91 -19.87 -19.20
C SER A 65 10.23 -18.51 -19.37
N GLU A 66 10.99 -17.42 -19.44
CA GLU A 66 10.46 -16.07 -19.66
C GLU A 66 9.61 -16.01 -20.95
N ALA A 67 10.09 -16.62 -22.05
CA ALA A 67 9.36 -16.62 -23.31
C ALA A 67 8.03 -17.41 -23.24
N GLU A 68 8.03 -18.57 -22.57
CA GLU A 68 6.81 -19.35 -22.37
C GLU A 68 5.80 -18.59 -21.49
N TYR A 69 6.28 -17.95 -20.41
CA TYR A 69 5.43 -17.12 -19.56
C TYR A 69 4.80 -15.96 -20.33
N LEU A 70 5.59 -15.21 -21.11
CA LEU A 70 5.06 -14.09 -21.90
C LEU A 70 4.02 -14.56 -22.92
N GLY A 71 4.25 -15.70 -23.58
CA GLY A 71 3.27 -16.31 -24.46
C GLY A 71 1.98 -16.73 -23.74
N HIS A 72 2.13 -17.33 -22.54
CA HIS A 72 1.00 -17.78 -21.72
C HIS A 72 0.15 -16.60 -21.22
N ILE A 73 0.78 -15.60 -20.60
CA ILE A 73 0.06 -14.45 -20.05
C ILE A 73 -0.60 -13.60 -21.16
N HIS A 74 0.00 -13.56 -22.35
CA HIS A 74 -0.62 -12.95 -23.53
C HIS A 74 -1.85 -13.73 -23.98
N GLY A 75 -1.81 -15.07 -23.87
CA GLY A 75 -2.97 -15.93 -24.10
C GLY A 75 -4.14 -15.63 -23.15
N LEU A 76 -3.84 -15.38 -21.85
CA LEU A 76 -4.84 -14.97 -20.88
C LEU A 76 -5.36 -13.55 -21.19
N ALA A 77 -4.47 -12.60 -21.46
CA ALA A 77 -4.84 -11.23 -21.81
C ALA A 77 -5.87 -11.18 -22.96
N ARG A 78 -5.66 -11.95 -24.02
CA ARG A 78 -6.55 -12.02 -25.19
C ARG A 78 -7.96 -12.57 -24.92
N LYS A 79 -8.19 -13.23 -23.80
CA LYS A 79 -9.53 -13.67 -23.37
C LYS A 79 -10.35 -12.48 -22.80
N ASN A 80 -9.70 -11.38 -22.42
CA ASN A 80 -10.38 -10.18 -21.97
C ASN A 80 -10.91 -9.38 -23.17
N ARG A 81 -12.12 -8.86 -23.03
CA ARG A 81 -12.77 -7.99 -24.02
C ARG A 81 -12.73 -6.56 -23.48
N VAL A 82 -11.78 -5.77 -23.99
CA VAL A 82 -11.65 -4.36 -23.60
C VAL A 82 -12.71 -3.54 -24.31
N LEU A 83 -13.77 -3.16 -23.58
CA LEU A 83 -14.79 -2.23 -24.04
C LEU A 83 -14.57 -0.85 -23.43
N ARG A 84 -15.03 0.20 -24.13
CA ARG A 84 -15.03 1.55 -23.57
C ARG A 84 -16.00 1.63 -22.40
N SER A 85 -15.49 1.84 -21.21
CA SER A 85 -16.30 1.88 -19.99
C SER A 85 -16.70 3.32 -19.64
N LEU A 86 -18.01 3.55 -19.60
CA LEU A 86 -18.65 4.75 -19.07
C LEU A 86 -19.50 4.41 -17.82
N ILE A 87 -19.09 3.40 -17.06
CA ILE A 87 -19.74 2.93 -15.83
C ILE A 87 -19.61 3.98 -14.72
N GLY A 88 -18.42 4.57 -14.59
CA GLY A 88 -18.13 5.52 -13.52
C GLY A 88 -18.04 4.85 -12.15
N ARG A 89 -18.86 5.28 -11.18
CA ARG A 89 -18.95 4.68 -9.83
C ARG A 89 -17.63 4.74 -9.06
N GLY A 90 -16.88 5.85 -9.21
CA GLY A 90 -15.59 6.08 -8.57
C GLY A 90 -14.36 5.66 -9.38
N TYR A 91 -14.56 5.09 -10.59
CA TYR A 91 -13.51 4.72 -11.54
C TYR A 91 -13.80 5.31 -12.91
N TYR A 92 -12.83 6.02 -13.50
CA TYR A 92 -13.01 6.79 -14.72
C TYR A 92 -11.84 6.59 -15.68
N GLY A 93 -12.10 6.65 -16.99
CA GLY A 93 -11.02 6.59 -17.97
C GLY A 93 -10.11 7.81 -17.87
N THR A 94 -8.80 7.55 -17.91
CA THR A 94 -7.78 8.61 -17.85
C THR A 94 -6.57 8.20 -18.69
N GLN A 95 -5.80 9.20 -19.13
CA GLN A 95 -4.57 8.98 -19.87
C GLN A 95 -3.37 9.13 -18.96
N THR A 96 -2.64 8.04 -18.73
CA THR A 96 -1.32 8.15 -18.11
C THR A 96 -0.36 8.83 -19.09
N PRO A 97 0.22 10.01 -18.77
CA PRO A 97 1.21 10.62 -19.66
C PRO A 97 2.41 9.70 -19.87
N ALA A 98 2.85 9.52 -21.12
CA ALA A 98 3.95 8.61 -21.45
C ALA A 98 5.25 8.92 -20.68
N VAL A 99 5.49 10.21 -20.39
CA VAL A 99 6.64 10.66 -19.59
C VAL A 99 6.57 10.15 -18.15
N ILE A 100 5.39 10.04 -17.55
CA ILE A 100 5.19 9.47 -16.21
C ILE A 100 5.23 7.94 -16.26
N GLN A 101 4.55 7.33 -17.24
CA GLN A 101 4.55 5.88 -17.39
C GLN A 101 5.97 5.33 -17.48
N ARG A 102 6.80 5.83 -18.41
CA ARG A 102 8.15 5.32 -18.64
C ARG A 102 9.18 5.70 -17.57
N ASN A 103 9.06 6.89 -16.98
CA ASN A 103 10.07 7.39 -16.06
C ASN A 103 9.72 7.21 -14.57
N VAL A 104 8.49 6.79 -14.26
CA VAL A 104 8.04 6.50 -12.89
C VAL A 104 7.48 5.09 -12.79
N PHE A 105 6.37 4.79 -13.49
CA PHE A 105 5.67 3.51 -13.34
C PHE A 105 6.51 2.31 -13.81
N GLU A 106 7.22 2.45 -14.92
CA GLU A 106 8.09 1.39 -15.49
C GLU A 106 9.55 1.48 -15.00
N ASN A 107 9.88 2.46 -14.14
CA ASN A 107 11.24 2.69 -13.67
C ASN A 107 11.50 2.03 -12.31
N PRO A 108 12.41 1.02 -12.23
CA PRO A 108 12.69 0.31 -10.99
C PRO A 108 13.25 1.18 -9.86
N SER A 109 13.85 2.33 -10.15
CA SER A 109 14.26 3.28 -9.11
C SER A 109 13.08 3.85 -8.33
N TRP A 110 11.89 3.93 -8.95
CA TRP A 110 10.66 4.40 -8.33
C TRP A 110 9.83 3.27 -7.74
N TYR A 111 9.58 2.20 -8.48
CA TYR A 111 8.65 1.16 -8.04
C TYR A 111 9.26 0.15 -7.05
N THR A 112 10.59 0.07 -6.89
CA THR A 112 11.23 -0.84 -5.91
C THR A 112 11.53 -0.20 -4.57
N SER A 113 11.27 1.08 -4.40
CA SER A 113 11.50 1.78 -3.14
C SER A 113 10.43 1.45 -2.09
N TYR A 114 10.74 1.68 -0.81
CA TYR A 114 9.83 1.45 0.32
C TYR A 114 9.42 2.78 0.97
N THR A 115 8.71 2.71 2.11
CA THR A 115 8.39 3.89 2.91
C THR A 115 9.67 4.68 3.23
N PRO A 116 9.71 6.01 3.05
CA PRO A 116 10.93 6.80 3.22
C PRO A 116 11.29 7.05 4.70
N TYR A 117 11.57 5.95 5.43
CA TYR A 117 11.95 6.02 6.85
C TYR A 117 13.29 6.73 7.05
N GLN A 118 14.24 6.58 6.12
CA GLN A 118 15.53 7.25 6.15
C GLN A 118 15.47 8.45 5.21
N ALA A 119 15.07 9.57 5.77
CA ALA A 119 14.73 10.78 5.02
C ALA A 119 15.92 11.34 4.23
N GLU A 120 17.14 11.24 4.76
CA GLU A 120 18.36 11.79 4.13
C GLU A 120 18.65 11.18 2.74
N ILE A 121 18.19 9.95 2.49
CA ILE A 121 18.36 9.24 1.21
C ILE A 121 17.02 9.00 0.48
N SER A 122 16.02 9.79 0.80
CA SER A 122 14.66 9.67 0.25
C SER A 122 14.04 11.04 -0.08
N GLN A 123 14.86 12.07 -0.29
CA GLN A 123 14.38 13.44 -0.47
C GLN A 123 13.56 13.62 -1.74
N GLY A 124 13.83 12.84 -2.81
CA GLY A 124 13.06 12.90 -4.06
C GLY A 124 11.66 12.31 -3.90
N ARG A 125 11.52 11.13 -3.26
CA ARG A 125 10.21 10.53 -2.99
C ARG A 125 9.41 11.36 -2.01
N LEU A 126 10.05 11.92 -0.99
CA LEU A 126 9.40 12.82 -0.04
C LEU A 126 8.88 14.08 -0.74
N GLU A 127 9.64 14.66 -1.67
CA GLU A 127 9.18 15.80 -2.47
C GLU A 127 8.00 15.43 -3.38
N ALA A 128 8.05 14.26 -4.03
CA ALA A 128 6.94 13.77 -4.85
C ALA A 128 5.65 13.56 -4.03
N LEU A 129 5.77 13.00 -2.82
CA LEU A 129 4.64 12.82 -1.90
C LEU A 129 4.15 14.17 -1.33
N LEU A 130 5.04 15.13 -1.11
CA LEU A 130 4.66 16.48 -0.71
C LEU A 130 3.86 17.18 -1.83
N ASN A 131 4.25 17.00 -3.09
CA ASN A 131 3.47 17.48 -4.23
C ASN A 131 2.05 16.90 -4.23
N PHE A 132 1.91 15.60 -3.94
CA PHE A 132 0.60 14.96 -3.78
C PHE A 132 -0.22 15.59 -2.64
N GLN A 133 0.36 15.77 -1.46
CA GLN A 133 -0.31 16.41 -0.31
C GLN A 133 -0.76 17.83 -0.65
N THR A 134 0.11 18.61 -1.28
CA THR A 134 -0.15 19.99 -1.68
C THR A 134 -1.29 20.05 -2.70
N MET A 135 -1.27 19.18 -3.70
CA MET A 135 -2.36 19.03 -4.68
C MET A 135 -3.70 18.77 -3.99
N VAL A 136 -3.74 17.79 -3.08
CA VAL A 136 -4.96 17.42 -2.38
C VAL A 136 -5.46 18.57 -1.50
N SER A 137 -4.59 19.20 -0.74
CA SER A 137 -4.94 20.38 0.09
C SER A 137 -5.49 21.52 -0.76
N SER A 138 -4.82 21.83 -1.86
CA SER A 138 -5.21 22.91 -2.77
C SER A 138 -6.57 22.64 -3.43
N LEU A 139 -6.83 21.42 -3.89
CA LEU A 139 -8.09 21.08 -4.54
C LEU A 139 -9.26 21.03 -3.55
N THR A 140 -9.04 20.46 -2.37
CA THR A 140 -10.09 20.31 -1.35
C THR A 140 -10.37 21.58 -0.53
N GLY A 141 -9.44 22.54 -0.53
CA GLY A 141 -9.53 23.75 0.32
C GLY A 141 -9.33 23.43 1.81
N LEU A 142 -8.74 22.28 2.14
CA LEU A 142 -8.43 21.88 3.52
C LEU A 142 -6.90 21.86 3.71
N PRO A 143 -6.36 22.50 4.77
CA PRO A 143 -4.93 22.82 4.85
C PRO A 143 -4.01 21.62 5.12
N MET A 144 -4.54 20.48 5.58
CA MET A 144 -3.77 19.30 5.93
C MET A 144 -4.19 18.11 5.10
N ALA A 145 -3.28 17.52 4.33
CA ALA A 145 -3.47 16.26 3.65
C ALA A 145 -2.40 15.24 4.06
N ASN A 146 -2.72 13.96 3.98
CA ASN A 146 -1.76 12.88 4.18
C ASN A 146 -1.08 12.48 2.85
N ALA A 147 -0.05 11.63 2.94
CA ALA A 147 0.73 11.17 1.79
C ALA A 147 0.07 9.98 1.05
N SER A 148 -1.16 9.70 1.24
CA SER A 148 -2.16 8.81 0.66
C SER A 148 -2.78 7.83 1.65
N LEU A 149 -3.89 7.25 1.23
CA LEU A 149 -4.55 6.05 1.79
C LEU A 149 -4.67 4.98 0.69
N LEU A 150 -5.45 3.93 0.95
CA LEU A 150 -5.50 2.76 0.08
C LEU A 150 -6.50 2.94 -1.08
N ASP A 151 -7.74 3.30 -0.79
CA ASP A 151 -8.80 3.62 -1.76
C ASP A 151 -9.87 4.53 -1.11
N GLU A 152 -10.94 4.89 -1.83
CA GLU A 152 -12.02 5.74 -1.32
C GLU A 152 -12.78 5.09 -0.17
N GLY A 153 -13.16 3.81 -0.31
CA GLY A 153 -13.93 3.11 0.73
C GLY A 153 -13.18 3.02 2.05
N THR A 154 -11.90 2.67 1.99
CA THR A 154 -11.04 2.63 3.19
C THR A 154 -10.80 4.03 3.76
N ALA A 155 -10.64 5.06 2.91
CA ALA A 155 -10.52 6.45 3.36
C ALA A 155 -11.79 6.93 4.08
N ALA A 156 -12.97 6.55 3.61
CA ALA A 156 -14.25 6.88 4.27
C ALA A 156 -14.40 6.17 5.63
N ALA A 157 -13.96 4.92 5.72
CA ALA A 157 -13.92 4.20 6.99
C ALA A 157 -12.93 4.82 7.98
N GLU A 158 -11.75 5.26 7.51
CA GLU A 158 -10.79 5.99 8.35
C GLU A 158 -11.35 7.35 8.79
N ALA A 159 -12.14 8.05 7.97
CA ALA A 159 -12.83 9.28 8.36
C ALA A 159 -13.84 9.01 9.47
N MET A 160 -14.63 7.95 9.38
CA MET A 160 -15.52 7.52 10.45
C MET A 160 -14.77 7.31 11.76
N LEU A 161 -13.66 6.54 11.73
CA LEU A 161 -12.85 6.27 12.92
C LEU A 161 -12.24 7.55 13.51
N MET A 162 -11.76 8.45 12.66
CA MET A 162 -11.25 9.76 13.08
C MET A 162 -12.34 10.60 13.75
N MET A 163 -13.51 10.75 13.12
CA MET A 163 -14.65 11.49 13.70
C MET A 163 -15.09 10.87 15.03
N HIS A 164 -15.14 9.53 15.11
CA HIS A 164 -15.47 8.82 16.35
C HIS A 164 -14.45 9.09 17.46
N SER A 165 -13.17 9.16 17.15
CA SER A 165 -12.10 9.46 18.11
C SER A 165 -12.10 10.93 18.57
N LEU A 166 -12.61 11.84 17.75
CA LEU A 166 -12.68 13.28 18.02
C LEU A 166 -13.90 13.70 18.86
N ARG A 167 -14.76 12.77 19.26
CA ARG A 167 -15.94 13.07 20.11
C ARG A 167 -15.52 13.80 21.37
N SER A 168 -16.26 14.85 21.74
CA SER A 168 -16.08 15.53 23.00
C SER A 168 -16.32 14.59 24.19
N ARG A 169 -15.80 14.91 25.36
CA ARG A 169 -16.05 14.13 26.60
C ARG A 169 -17.54 14.00 26.88
N ALA A 170 -18.34 15.04 26.57
CA ALA A 170 -19.78 15.00 26.68
C ALA A 170 -20.40 13.99 25.71
N ALA A 171 -20.02 14.03 24.42
CA ALA A 171 -20.49 13.10 23.40
C ALA A 171 -20.17 11.63 23.72
N VAL A 172 -18.98 11.37 24.30
CA VAL A 172 -18.63 10.02 24.78
C VAL A 172 -19.50 9.59 25.94
N LYS A 173 -19.75 10.48 26.93
CA LYS A 173 -20.62 10.21 28.08
C LYS A 173 -22.10 9.99 27.68
N GLU A 174 -22.57 10.71 26.66
CA GLU A 174 -23.90 10.59 26.06
C GLU A 174 -24.03 9.38 25.13
N ASN A 175 -22.95 8.61 24.95
CA ASN A 175 -22.88 7.45 24.05
C ASN A 175 -23.31 7.80 22.61
N ARG A 176 -22.78 8.89 22.04
CA ARG A 176 -23.02 9.25 20.64
C ARG A 176 -22.27 8.28 19.73
N GLN A 177 -22.98 7.30 19.18
CA GLN A 177 -22.46 6.17 18.43
C GLN A 177 -23.05 6.06 17.01
N VAL A 178 -23.76 7.09 16.53
CA VAL A 178 -24.39 7.07 15.22
C VAL A 178 -23.54 7.81 14.21
N LEU A 179 -23.30 7.18 13.06
CA LEU A 179 -22.79 7.79 11.85
C LEU A 179 -23.93 7.92 10.84
N PHE A 180 -24.24 9.13 10.42
CA PHE A 180 -25.14 9.35 9.28
C PHE A 180 -24.39 9.16 7.96
N VAL A 181 -24.98 8.45 6.99
CA VAL A 181 -24.46 8.29 5.63
C VAL A 181 -25.57 8.60 4.63
N ASP A 182 -25.33 9.56 3.74
CA ASP A 182 -26.29 9.92 2.68
C ASP A 182 -26.57 8.74 1.76
N ASP A 183 -27.85 8.57 1.36
CA ASP A 183 -28.29 7.48 0.47
C ASP A 183 -27.57 7.45 -0.88
N ASN A 184 -27.01 8.59 -1.29
CA ASN A 184 -26.32 8.74 -2.55
C ASN A 184 -24.78 8.66 -2.44
N VAL A 185 -24.24 8.14 -1.34
CA VAL A 185 -22.85 7.68 -1.27
C VAL A 185 -22.71 6.39 -2.06
N PHE A 186 -21.58 6.15 -2.71
CA PHE A 186 -21.32 4.92 -3.46
C PHE A 186 -21.52 3.68 -2.57
N PRO A 187 -22.25 2.65 -3.03
CA PRO A 187 -22.59 1.49 -2.20
C PRO A 187 -21.35 0.71 -1.74
N GLN A 188 -20.31 0.60 -2.56
CA GLN A 188 -19.06 -0.02 -2.17
C GLN A 188 -18.35 0.74 -1.03
N THR A 189 -18.43 2.07 -1.02
CA THR A 189 -17.90 2.91 0.07
C THR A 189 -18.70 2.71 1.36
N VAL A 190 -20.03 2.61 1.24
CA VAL A 190 -20.91 2.31 2.38
C VAL A 190 -20.60 0.94 2.99
N GLU A 191 -20.40 -0.09 2.16
CA GLU A 191 -20.06 -1.44 2.67
C GLU A 191 -18.77 -1.45 3.48
N VAL A 192 -17.72 -0.76 3.04
CA VAL A 192 -16.45 -0.68 3.79
C VAL A 192 -16.65 0.08 5.11
N ILE A 193 -17.46 1.15 5.13
CA ILE A 193 -17.83 1.85 6.37
C ILE A 193 -18.54 0.88 7.33
N VAL A 194 -19.53 0.13 6.86
CA VAL A 194 -20.29 -0.85 7.68
C VAL A 194 -19.37 -1.92 8.25
N THR A 195 -18.46 -2.48 7.44
CA THR A 195 -17.48 -3.48 7.89
C THR A 195 -16.62 -2.96 9.05
N ARG A 196 -16.21 -1.68 8.99
CA ARG A 196 -15.39 -1.05 10.03
C ARG A 196 -16.20 -0.57 11.24
N ALA A 197 -17.49 -0.26 11.07
CA ALA A 197 -18.39 0.20 12.11
C ALA A 197 -18.85 -0.92 13.05
N GLU A 198 -19.19 -2.11 12.46
CA GLU A 198 -19.79 -3.23 13.18
C GLU A 198 -19.02 -3.66 14.43
N PRO A 199 -17.70 -3.93 14.38
CA PRO A 199 -16.96 -4.44 15.55
C PRO A 199 -16.84 -3.40 16.68
N LEU A 200 -17.03 -2.11 16.39
CA LEU A 200 -16.95 -1.01 17.34
C LEU A 200 -18.31 -0.58 17.88
N GLY A 201 -19.39 -1.26 17.48
CA GLY A 201 -20.75 -0.92 17.90
C GLY A 201 -21.23 0.44 17.38
N ILE A 202 -20.68 0.92 16.26
CA ILE A 202 -21.10 2.14 15.59
C ILE A 202 -22.34 1.83 14.74
N GLU A 203 -23.42 2.53 14.99
CA GLU A 203 -24.66 2.45 14.21
C GLU A 203 -24.55 3.31 12.95
N VAL A 204 -24.64 2.71 11.78
CA VAL A 204 -24.65 3.42 10.49
C VAL A 204 -26.11 3.66 10.07
N VAL A 205 -26.55 4.92 10.10
CA VAL A 205 -27.90 5.31 9.70
C VAL A 205 -27.86 5.92 8.31
N ARG A 206 -28.63 5.36 7.39
CA ARG A 206 -28.78 5.88 6.02
C ARG A 206 -30.01 6.74 5.89
N GLY A 207 -29.93 7.75 5.02
CA GLY A 207 -31.08 8.62 4.74
C GLY A 207 -30.73 9.72 3.74
N CYS A 208 -31.73 10.53 3.39
CA CYS A 208 -31.52 11.67 2.51
C CYS A 208 -31.05 12.89 3.32
N TYR A 209 -29.90 13.45 2.98
CA TYR A 209 -29.29 14.60 3.68
C TYR A 209 -30.22 15.80 3.81
N SER A 210 -31.09 16.06 2.80
CA SER A 210 -31.97 17.24 2.77
C SER A 210 -33.16 17.17 3.71
N SER A 211 -33.52 15.97 4.17
CA SER A 211 -34.63 15.71 5.10
C SER A 211 -34.18 15.18 6.46
N TYR A 212 -32.88 14.89 6.60
CA TYR A 212 -32.35 14.33 7.83
C TYR A 212 -32.29 15.38 8.95
N THR A 213 -32.75 15.02 10.13
CA THR A 213 -32.68 15.83 11.32
C THR A 213 -31.78 15.18 12.35
N PHE A 214 -30.69 15.85 12.73
CA PHE A 214 -29.78 15.36 13.74
C PHE A 214 -30.45 15.26 15.11
N THR A 215 -30.40 14.06 15.69
CA THR A 215 -31.07 13.70 16.95
C THR A 215 -30.21 13.99 18.18
N GLY A 216 -28.87 14.22 17.97
CA GLY A 216 -27.88 14.34 19.04
C GLY A 216 -27.21 13.01 19.41
N ARG A 217 -27.53 11.93 18.70
CA ARG A 217 -26.85 10.62 18.82
C ARG A 217 -25.68 10.50 17.86
N GLU A 218 -25.61 11.36 16.86
CA GLU A 218 -24.63 11.36 15.78
C GLU A 218 -23.30 12.00 16.24
N PHE A 219 -22.19 11.42 15.79
CA PHE A 219 -20.86 11.99 15.94
C PHE A 219 -20.27 12.46 14.62
N GLY A 220 -20.78 11.95 13.51
CA GLY A 220 -20.28 12.26 12.18
C GLY A 220 -21.33 12.01 11.10
N ALA A 221 -21.09 12.61 9.94
CA ALA A 221 -21.89 12.45 8.74
C ALA A 221 -20.99 12.27 7.53
N VAL A 222 -21.40 11.44 6.55
CA VAL A 222 -20.69 11.22 5.28
C VAL A 222 -21.62 11.53 4.12
N VAL A 223 -21.15 12.37 3.18
CA VAL A 223 -21.86 12.74 1.95
C VAL A 223 -20.94 12.53 0.74
N GLN A 224 -21.50 12.50 -0.47
CA GLN A 224 -20.76 12.29 -1.73
C GLN A 224 -20.87 13.53 -2.63
N TYR A 225 -19.76 13.98 -3.26
CA TYR A 225 -19.73 15.20 -4.06
C TYR A 225 -18.85 15.06 -5.33
N PRO A 226 -19.47 15.09 -6.55
CA PRO A 226 -20.89 14.89 -6.83
C PRO A 226 -21.44 13.57 -6.29
N ASP A 227 -22.76 13.47 -6.14
CA ASP A 227 -23.39 12.26 -5.59
C ASP A 227 -23.28 11.06 -6.55
N SER A 228 -23.61 9.85 -6.10
CA SER A 228 -23.51 8.60 -6.88
C SER A 228 -24.36 8.57 -8.15
N LYS A 229 -25.24 9.55 -8.33
CA LYS A 229 -26.09 9.76 -9.52
C LYS A 229 -25.60 10.95 -10.37
N GLY A 230 -24.42 11.51 -10.02
CA GLY A 230 -23.80 12.61 -10.72
C GLY A 230 -24.30 14.02 -10.35
N GLU A 231 -25.24 14.13 -9.39
CA GLU A 231 -25.78 15.43 -9.02
C GLU A 231 -24.84 16.23 -8.11
N ILE A 232 -24.69 17.51 -8.40
CA ILE A 232 -23.98 18.49 -7.58
C ILE A 232 -24.96 19.00 -6.52
N ARG A 233 -24.73 18.62 -5.26
CA ARG A 233 -25.58 18.97 -4.12
C ARG A 233 -25.07 20.19 -3.38
N ASP A 234 -25.98 20.96 -2.79
CA ASP A 234 -25.64 22.07 -1.88
C ASP A 234 -25.70 21.58 -0.44
N TYR A 235 -24.53 21.32 0.14
CA TYR A 235 -24.42 20.78 1.51
C TYR A 235 -24.21 21.87 2.57
N ARG A 236 -24.20 23.19 2.23
CA ARG A 236 -23.92 24.28 3.20
C ARG A 236 -24.85 24.26 4.40
N ALA A 237 -26.18 24.22 4.17
CA ALA A 237 -27.16 24.17 5.25
C ALA A 237 -27.09 22.86 6.07
N PHE A 238 -26.77 21.74 5.42
CA PHE A 238 -26.56 20.46 6.10
C PHE A 238 -25.34 20.50 7.01
N ALA A 239 -24.23 21.04 6.54
CA ALA A 239 -23.01 21.18 7.33
C ALA A 239 -23.22 22.11 8.53
N GLU A 240 -23.93 23.25 8.35
CA GLU A 240 -24.27 24.17 9.42
C GLU A 240 -25.15 23.49 10.47
N ALA A 241 -26.17 22.72 10.06
CA ALA A 241 -27.05 21.98 10.98
C ALA A 241 -26.27 20.89 11.74
N ALA A 242 -25.34 20.19 11.07
CA ALA A 242 -24.46 19.20 11.70
C ALA A 242 -23.57 19.84 12.76
N HIS A 243 -22.89 20.92 12.42
CA HIS A 243 -21.99 21.64 13.33
C HIS A 243 -22.75 22.23 14.53
N GLY A 244 -24.01 22.68 14.34
CA GLY A 244 -24.87 23.10 15.41
C GLY A 244 -25.19 22.02 16.48
N ARG A 245 -24.87 20.75 16.15
CA ARG A 245 -25.01 19.58 17.03
C ARG A 245 -23.66 18.89 17.35
N GLU A 246 -22.52 19.55 17.08
CA GLU A 246 -21.17 19.02 17.24
C GLU A 246 -20.94 17.74 16.38
N VAL A 247 -21.59 17.62 15.24
CA VAL A 247 -21.41 16.53 14.28
C VAL A 247 -20.41 16.97 13.20
N LEU A 248 -19.35 16.18 12.97
CA LEU A 248 -18.38 16.45 11.91
C LEU A 248 -18.89 15.95 10.56
N VAL A 249 -18.54 16.66 9.49
CA VAL A 249 -18.95 16.33 8.12
C VAL A 249 -17.75 15.89 7.29
N ALA A 250 -17.77 14.63 6.83
CA ALA A 250 -16.83 14.09 5.86
C ALA A 250 -17.48 14.02 4.47
N VAL A 251 -16.73 14.42 3.44
CA VAL A 251 -17.20 14.36 2.06
C VAL A 251 -16.29 13.46 1.21
N ALA A 252 -16.89 12.46 0.58
CA ALA A 252 -16.25 11.69 -0.48
C ALA A 252 -16.40 12.49 -1.78
N ALA A 253 -15.33 13.11 -2.24
CA ALA A 253 -15.36 14.01 -3.38
C ALA A 253 -14.58 13.46 -4.58
N ASP A 254 -15.12 13.63 -5.77
CA ASP A 254 -14.38 13.40 -7.00
C ASP A 254 -13.29 14.46 -7.16
N ILE A 255 -12.01 14.07 -7.12
CA ILE A 255 -10.90 15.02 -7.09
C ILE A 255 -10.80 15.89 -8.35
N LEU A 256 -11.16 15.37 -9.53
CA LEU A 256 -11.13 16.12 -10.78
C LEU A 256 -12.29 17.14 -10.86
N SER A 257 -13.46 16.80 -10.31
CA SER A 257 -14.60 17.71 -10.27
C SER A 257 -14.26 19.02 -9.52
N LEU A 258 -13.36 18.94 -8.56
CA LEU A 258 -12.89 20.08 -7.76
C LEU A 258 -12.07 21.11 -8.57
N ALA A 259 -11.68 20.78 -9.81
CA ALA A 259 -11.13 21.79 -10.73
C ALA A 259 -12.19 22.79 -11.23
N LEU A 260 -13.48 22.41 -11.19
CA LEU A 260 -14.62 23.25 -11.60
C LEU A 260 -15.55 23.59 -10.46
N LEU A 261 -15.70 22.72 -9.49
CA LEU A 261 -16.63 22.86 -8.35
C LEU A 261 -15.96 23.49 -7.14
N GLU A 262 -16.76 24.21 -6.36
CA GLU A 262 -16.30 24.83 -5.12
C GLU A 262 -15.72 23.79 -4.16
N ALA A 263 -14.59 24.13 -3.56
CA ALA A 263 -13.84 23.24 -2.68
C ALA A 263 -14.65 22.86 -1.41
N PRO A 264 -14.60 21.58 -1.00
CA PRO A 264 -15.30 21.13 0.22
C PRO A 264 -15.01 21.96 1.47
N GLY A 265 -13.76 22.35 1.67
CA GLY A 265 -13.36 23.20 2.80
C GLY A 265 -14.03 24.55 2.81
N ALA A 266 -14.39 25.13 1.64
CA ALA A 266 -15.04 26.43 1.54
C ALA A 266 -16.51 26.41 1.94
N TRP A 267 -17.18 25.26 1.92
CA TRP A 267 -18.60 25.16 2.31
C TRP A 267 -18.84 24.38 3.61
N GLY A 268 -17.79 24.11 4.39
CA GLY A 268 -17.94 23.62 5.76
C GLY A 268 -17.66 22.12 5.94
N ALA A 269 -17.05 21.41 5.00
CA ALA A 269 -16.57 20.07 5.24
C ALA A 269 -15.39 20.07 6.23
N ASP A 270 -15.41 19.16 7.21
CA ASP A 270 -14.31 18.94 8.16
C ASP A 270 -13.25 18.01 7.58
N ILE A 271 -13.68 17.06 6.75
CA ILE A 271 -12.85 16.06 6.10
C ILE A 271 -13.26 15.96 4.63
N ALA A 272 -12.28 15.93 3.72
CA ALA A 272 -12.47 15.56 2.34
C ALA A 272 -11.61 14.33 2.01
N LEU A 273 -12.21 13.37 1.34
CA LEU A 273 -11.57 12.11 0.97
C LEU A 273 -12.05 11.64 -0.41
N GLY A 274 -11.39 10.65 -0.97
CA GLY A 274 -11.77 10.08 -2.26
C GLY A 274 -10.62 9.31 -2.89
N SER A 275 -10.73 9.07 -4.20
CA SER A 275 -9.70 8.40 -5.01
C SER A 275 -9.02 9.39 -5.94
N THR A 276 -7.70 9.24 -6.14
CA THR A 276 -6.95 9.95 -7.19
C THR A 276 -6.81 9.15 -8.48
N GLN A 277 -7.57 8.05 -8.66
CA GLN A 277 -7.48 7.16 -9.81
C GLN A 277 -7.53 7.93 -11.14
N ARG A 278 -8.44 8.89 -11.27
CA ARG A 278 -8.64 9.64 -12.50
C ARG A 278 -7.55 10.71 -12.81
N LEU A 279 -6.49 10.75 -12.01
CA LEU A 279 -5.29 11.57 -12.26
C LEU A 279 -4.16 10.72 -12.84
N GLY A 280 -4.41 10.12 -14.00
CA GLY A 280 -3.44 9.36 -14.77
C GLY A 280 -3.18 7.93 -14.29
N ILE A 281 -4.05 7.33 -13.48
CA ILE A 281 -3.91 5.95 -13.00
C ILE A 281 -4.91 5.06 -13.76
N PRO A 282 -4.47 3.96 -14.43
CA PRO A 282 -5.36 3.07 -15.17
C PRO A 282 -6.45 2.45 -14.30
N PHE A 283 -7.54 1.93 -14.90
CA PHE A 283 -8.55 1.16 -14.17
C PHE A 283 -7.97 -0.06 -13.44
N GLY A 284 -7.13 -0.82 -14.13
CA GLY A 284 -6.45 -1.99 -13.58
C GLY A 284 -7.36 -2.96 -12.83
N CYS A 285 -8.59 -3.13 -13.28
CA CYS A 285 -9.61 -3.94 -12.62
C CYS A 285 -9.86 -3.54 -11.13
N GLY A 286 -9.62 -2.27 -10.78
CA GLY A 286 -9.94 -1.73 -9.45
C GLY A 286 -8.78 -1.24 -8.61
N GLY A 287 -7.57 -1.35 -9.06
CA GLY A 287 -6.42 -0.80 -8.34
C GLY A 287 -5.15 -1.65 -8.40
N PRO A 288 -4.05 -1.16 -7.75
CA PRO A 288 -4.06 -0.10 -6.73
C PRO A 288 -4.35 1.29 -7.29
N SER A 289 -5.03 2.11 -6.48
CA SER A 289 -5.17 3.54 -6.68
C SER A 289 -4.88 4.25 -5.36
N ALA A 290 -4.40 5.50 -5.39
CA ALA A 290 -4.15 6.23 -4.16
C ALA A 290 -5.44 6.89 -3.66
N GLY A 291 -5.93 6.48 -2.49
CA GLY A 291 -6.94 7.23 -1.75
C GLY A 291 -6.33 8.52 -1.21
N TYR A 292 -7.09 9.60 -1.16
CA TYR A 292 -6.67 10.85 -0.54
C TYR A 292 -7.50 11.18 0.70
N PHE A 293 -6.92 11.99 1.58
CA PHE A 293 -7.56 12.42 2.81
C PHE A 293 -7.03 13.80 3.21
N ALA A 294 -7.92 14.75 3.41
CA ALA A 294 -7.59 16.10 3.88
C ALA A 294 -8.50 16.55 5.02
N THR A 295 -7.99 17.38 5.88
CA THR A 295 -8.71 17.91 7.04
C THR A 295 -8.15 19.25 7.55
N HIS A 296 -8.71 19.81 8.59
CA HIS A 296 -8.23 21.02 9.25
C HIS A 296 -6.98 20.77 10.10
N GLU A 297 -6.11 21.77 10.22
CA GLU A 297 -4.87 21.68 11.00
C GLU A 297 -5.11 21.31 12.47
N LYS A 298 -6.22 21.74 13.07
CA LYS A 298 -6.60 21.41 14.45
C LYS A 298 -6.69 19.89 14.69
N TYR A 299 -6.89 19.08 13.65
CA TYR A 299 -7.01 17.63 13.70
C TYR A 299 -5.73 16.88 13.31
N LYS A 300 -4.61 17.57 13.10
CA LYS A 300 -3.35 16.99 12.62
C LYS A 300 -2.82 15.77 13.40
N ARG A 301 -3.21 15.63 14.67
CA ARG A 301 -2.81 14.48 15.52
C ARG A 301 -3.73 13.27 15.38
N ASN A 302 -4.84 13.39 14.66
CA ASN A 302 -5.83 12.33 14.47
C ASN A 302 -5.94 11.88 13.02
N ILE A 303 -5.31 12.59 12.07
CA ILE A 303 -5.33 12.24 10.65
C ILE A 303 -4.70 10.85 10.44
N PRO A 304 -5.33 9.92 9.70
CA PRO A 304 -4.75 8.62 9.39
C PRO A 304 -3.62 8.72 8.34
N GLY A 305 -2.80 7.68 8.25
CA GLY A 305 -1.75 7.58 7.24
C GLY A 305 -0.52 8.46 7.50
N ARG A 306 0.44 8.43 6.60
CA ARG A 306 1.71 9.16 6.69
C ARG A 306 1.54 10.64 6.35
N ILE A 307 2.37 11.48 6.93
CA ILE A 307 2.48 12.91 6.59
C ILE A 307 3.94 13.22 6.30
N VAL A 308 4.20 13.81 5.15
CA VAL A 308 5.48 14.44 4.82
C VAL A 308 5.46 15.87 5.36
N GLY A 309 6.49 16.24 6.09
CA GLY A 309 6.67 17.58 6.63
C GLY A 309 8.06 18.13 6.32
N VAL A 310 8.20 19.42 6.53
CA VAL A 310 9.45 20.15 6.33
C VAL A 310 10.30 20.12 7.60
N SER A 311 11.61 20.06 7.42
CA SER A 311 12.61 20.22 8.48
C SER A 311 13.84 20.94 7.92
N ILE A 312 14.91 20.97 8.69
CA ILE A 312 16.23 21.43 8.27
C ILE A 312 17.27 20.34 8.53
N ASP A 313 18.35 20.33 7.75
CA ASP A 313 19.54 19.55 8.09
C ASP A 313 20.44 20.28 9.08
N ARG A 314 21.53 19.63 9.50
CA ARG A 314 22.50 20.20 10.46
C ARG A 314 23.16 21.52 10.01
N HIS A 315 23.09 21.84 8.72
CA HIS A 315 23.60 23.08 8.15
C HIS A 315 22.51 24.15 7.96
N GLY A 316 21.28 23.91 8.45
CA GLY A 316 20.15 24.82 8.31
C GLY A 316 19.45 24.77 6.94
N ARG A 317 19.79 23.81 6.07
CA ARG A 317 19.18 23.69 4.73
C ARG A 317 17.85 22.97 4.83
N HIS A 318 16.94 23.34 3.94
CA HIS A 318 15.64 22.67 3.85
C HIS A 318 15.79 21.17 3.60
N ALA A 319 15.07 20.38 4.38
CA ALA A 319 14.99 18.94 4.28
C ALA A 319 13.55 18.48 4.50
N LEU A 320 13.20 17.34 3.92
CA LEU A 320 11.87 16.72 4.07
C LEU A 320 12.00 15.46 4.93
N ARG A 321 10.94 15.12 5.66
CA ARG A 321 10.86 13.91 6.48
C ARG A 321 9.42 13.46 6.71
N LEU A 322 9.23 12.23 7.17
CA LEU A 322 7.94 11.80 7.74
C LEU A 322 7.74 12.46 9.10
N SER A 323 6.60 13.12 9.28
CA SER A 323 6.27 13.90 10.48
C SER A 323 5.16 13.26 11.30
N LEU A 324 5.06 13.64 12.59
CA LEU A 324 4.05 13.14 13.52
C LEU A 324 3.99 11.59 13.63
N GLN A 325 5.11 10.91 13.52
CA GLN A 325 5.19 9.46 13.59
C GLN A 325 4.68 8.86 14.92
N THR A 326 4.67 9.68 15.98
CA THR A 326 4.18 9.25 17.31
C THR A 326 2.72 8.80 17.36
N ARG A 327 1.89 9.08 16.33
CA ARG A 327 0.50 8.63 16.22
C ARG A 327 0.36 7.30 15.48
N GLU A 328 1.45 6.78 14.90
CA GLU A 328 1.44 5.63 14.02
C GLU A 328 1.58 4.29 14.77
N GLN A 329 1.19 3.19 14.11
CA GLN A 329 1.06 1.87 14.71
C GLN A 329 2.40 1.29 15.21
N HIS A 330 3.53 1.63 14.60
CA HIS A 330 4.84 1.15 15.06
C HIS A 330 5.29 1.76 16.40
N ILE A 331 4.66 2.87 16.84
CA ILE A 331 4.91 3.52 18.12
C ILE A 331 3.74 3.30 19.09
N LYS A 332 2.51 3.57 18.63
CA LYS A 332 1.31 3.56 19.49
C LYS A 332 0.62 2.21 19.58
N ARG A 333 0.95 1.24 18.71
CA ARG A 333 0.36 -0.10 18.70
C ARG A 333 -1.17 -0.03 18.70
N GLU A 334 -1.85 -0.62 19.68
CA GLU A 334 -3.32 -0.59 19.84
C GLU A 334 -3.95 0.80 20.01
N LYS A 335 -3.14 1.80 20.35
CA LYS A 335 -3.59 3.21 20.50
C LYS A 335 -3.30 4.06 19.26
N ALA A 336 -2.88 3.46 18.17
CA ALA A 336 -2.62 4.16 16.91
C ALA A 336 -3.89 4.74 16.31
N THR A 337 -3.74 5.77 15.48
CA THR A 337 -4.87 6.37 14.74
C THR A 337 -5.41 5.45 13.66
N SER A 338 -4.61 4.53 13.14
CA SER A 338 -4.95 3.56 12.10
C SER A 338 -3.97 2.39 12.13
N ASN A 339 -4.33 1.25 11.52
CA ASN A 339 -3.42 0.13 11.30
C ASN A 339 -2.56 0.28 10.02
N ILE A 340 -2.80 1.31 9.20
CA ILE A 340 -2.08 1.52 7.95
C ILE A 340 -0.59 1.72 8.22
N CYS A 341 0.23 0.81 7.69
CA CYS A 341 1.69 0.87 7.76
C CYS A 341 2.24 1.67 6.59
N THR A 342 1.88 1.26 5.38
CA THR A 342 2.27 1.91 4.13
C THR A 342 1.05 2.03 3.23
N ALA A 343 0.90 3.18 2.59
CA ALA A 343 -0.17 3.47 1.64
C ALA A 343 0.31 3.29 0.18
N GLN A 344 -0.51 3.66 -0.80
CA GLN A 344 -0.25 3.49 -2.23
C GLN A 344 0.69 4.60 -2.76
N ALA A 345 1.95 4.61 -2.32
CA ALA A 345 2.88 5.72 -2.54
C ALA A 345 3.25 5.93 -4.01
N LEU A 346 3.47 4.86 -4.81
CA LEU A 346 3.78 5.01 -6.24
C LEU A 346 2.63 5.69 -6.98
N LEU A 347 1.39 5.28 -6.70
CA LEU A 347 0.19 5.84 -7.34
C LEU A 347 -0.03 7.29 -6.88
N ALA A 348 0.24 7.61 -5.61
CA ALA A 348 0.22 8.98 -5.11
C ALA A 348 1.29 9.84 -5.81
N THR A 349 2.49 9.31 -5.99
CA THR A 349 3.55 9.97 -6.75
C THR A 349 3.12 10.22 -8.20
N MET A 350 2.53 9.23 -8.87
CA MET A 350 2.02 9.37 -10.24
C MET A 350 0.93 10.44 -10.33
N ALA A 351 -0.05 10.43 -9.44
CA ALA A 351 -1.13 11.42 -9.38
C ALA A 351 -0.61 12.85 -9.10
N GLY A 352 0.33 12.97 -8.16
CA GLY A 352 0.99 14.25 -7.88
C GLY A 352 1.77 14.79 -9.08
N LEU A 353 2.55 13.94 -9.75
CA LEU A 353 3.29 14.30 -10.96
C LEU A 353 2.36 14.55 -12.16
N TYR A 354 1.21 13.87 -12.24
CA TYR A 354 0.17 14.20 -13.22
C TYR A 354 -0.32 15.64 -13.04
N ALA A 355 -0.62 16.04 -11.80
CA ALA A 355 -1.02 17.43 -11.52
C ALA A 355 0.10 18.44 -11.80
N VAL A 356 1.35 18.09 -11.52
CA VAL A 356 2.53 18.90 -11.88
C VAL A 356 2.61 19.10 -13.40
N TYR A 357 2.42 18.04 -14.18
CA TYR A 357 2.50 18.07 -15.64
C TYR A 357 1.31 18.80 -16.29
N GLN A 358 0.07 18.54 -15.83
CA GLN A 358 -1.15 19.17 -16.35
C GLN A 358 -1.31 20.62 -15.87
N GLY A 359 -1.03 20.84 -14.58
CA GLY A 359 -1.24 22.10 -13.88
C GLY A 359 -2.70 22.55 -13.77
N PRO A 360 -2.96 23.72 -13.19
CA PRO A 360 -4.31 24.19 -12.94
C PRO A 360 -5.15 24.31 -14.22
N GLU A 361 -4.57 24.84 -15.29
CA GLU A 361 -5.27 25.01 -16.58
C GLU A 361 -5.54 23.67 -17.26
N GLY A 362 -4.58 22.72 -17.22
CA GLY A 362 -4.74 21.38 -17.76
C GLY A 362 -5.84 20.61 -17.06
N LEU A 363 -5.87 20.62 -15.72
CA LEU A 363 -6.93 19.99 -14.96
C LEU A 363 -8.31 20.61 -15.24
N ARG A 364 -8.40 21.94 -15.33
CA ARG A 364 -9.65 22.61 -15.72
C ARG A 364 -10.11 22.20 -17.11
N ARG A 365 -9.21 22.13 -18.08
CA ARG A 365 -9.52 21.71 -19.45
C ARG A 365 -10.03 20.27 -19.47
N ILE A 366 -9.40 19.34 -18.73
CA ILE A 366 -9.81 17.94 -18.65
C ILE A 366 -11.19 17.82 -17.99
N ALA A 367 -11.39 18.47 -16.86
CA ALA A 367 -12.69 18.49 -16.17
C ALA A 367 -13.79 19.11 -17.04
N MET A 368 -13.46 20.19 -17.74
CA MET A 368 -14.41 20.86 -18.65
C MET A 368 -14.77 20.00 -19.86
N ASN A 369 -13.82 19.17 -20.36
CA ASN A 369 -14.08 18.23 -21.45
C ASN A 369 -15.10 17.17 -21.03
N ALA A 370 -14.89 16.53 -19.87
CA ALA A 370 -15.82 15.54 -19.33
C ALA A 370 -17.21 16.12 -19.07
N HIS A 371 -17.28 17.29 -18.44
CA HIS A 371 -18.52 18.02 -18.20
C HIS A 371 -19.24 18.37 -19.50
N SER A 372 -18.53 18.85 -20.49
CA SER A 372 -19.10 19.25 -21.80
C SER A 372 -19.69 18.05 -22.53
N ALA A 373 -19.02 16.88 -22.49
CA ALA A 373 -19.51 15.63 -23.07
C ALA A 373 -20.85 15.22 -22.42
N ALA A 374 -20.92 15.27 -21.09
CA ALA A 374 -22.16 15.00 -20.35
C ALA A 374 -23.26 16.01 -20.71
N ALA A 375 -22.97 17.31 -20.73
CA ALA A 375 -23.97 18.35 -21.01
C ALA A 375 -24.55 18.22 -22.42
N LYS A 376 -23.71 17.98 -23.43
CA LYS A 376 -24.16 17.76 -24.81
C LYS A 376 -24.98 16.49 -24.96
N THR A 377 -24.58 15.42 -24.33
CA THR A 377 -25.37 14.16 -24.31
C THR A 377 -26.73 14.40 -23.66
N ALA A 378 -26.77 15.08 -22.50
CA ALA A 378 -28.01 15.38 -21.78
C ALA A 378 -29.00 16.23 -22.64
N GLU A 379 -28.49 17.23 -23.37
CA GLU A 379 -29.27 18.06 -24.28
C GLU A 379 -30.03 17.20 -25.30
N VAL A 380 -29.32 16.29 -25.97
CA VAL A 380 -29.93 15.44 -27.03
C VAL A 380 -30.84 14.36 -26.42
N LEU A 381 -30.45 13.70 -25.33
CA LEU A 381 -31.26 12.65 -24.72
C LEU A 381 -32.59 13.19 -24.16
N ARG A 382 -32.64 14.42 -23.68
CA ARG A 382 -33.89 15.10 -23.31
C ARG A 382 -34.82 15.25 -24.53
N SER A 383 -34.27 15.56 -25.70
CA SER A 383 -35.06 15.64 -26.93
C SER A 383 -35.61 14.28 -27.38
N PHE A 384 -35.00 13.17 -26.95
CA PHE A 384 -35.50 11.80 -27.20
C PHE A 384 -36.58 11.39 -26.18
N GLY A 385 -36.94 12.24 -25.23
CA GLY A 385 -37.91 11.97 -24.17
C GLY A 385 -37.36 11.28 -22.97
N CYS A 386 -36.03 11.18 -22.85
CA CYS A 386 -35.39 10.68 -21.64
C CYS A 386 -35.50 11.72 -20.50
N ALA A 387 -35.86 11.27 -19.31
CA ALA A 387 -35.89 12.14 -18.14
C ALA A 387 -34.50 12.21 -17.50
N ILE A 388 -33.86 13.37 -17.59
CA ILE A 388 -32.66 13.72 -16.84
C ILE A 388 -33.10 14.84 -15.90
N THR A 389 -33.60 14.45 -14.73
CA THR A 389 -34.26 15.35 -13.78
C THR A 389 -33.29 16.29 -13.09
N ARG A 390 -32.01 15.99 -13.11
CA ARG A 390 -30.96 16.80 -12.51
C ARG A 390 -30.44 17.85 -13.47
N THR A 391 -30.46 19.10 -13.07
CA THR A 391 -29.92 20.21 -13.86
C THR A 391 -28.45 20.47 -13.55
N ASN A 392 -28.04 20.24 -12.29
CA ASN A 392 -26.67 20.43 -11.83
C ASN A 392 -25.97 19.06 -11.75
N PHE A 393 -25.14 18.74 -12.71
CA PHE A 393 -24.30 17.54 -12.73
C PHE A 393 -22.89 17.91 -13.21
N PHE A 394 -21.90 17.04 -12.90
CA PHE A 394 -20.54 17.24 -13.38
C PHE A 394 -20.34 16.45 -14.70
N ASP A 395 -19.99 15.19 -14.62
CA ASP A 395 -19.64 14.33 -15.77
C ASP A 395 -20.56 13.11 -15.92
N THR A 396 -21.38 12.84 -14.94
CA THR A 396 -22.21 11.64 -14.86
C THR A 396 -23.67 12.00 -15.02
N LEU A 397 -24.35 11.30 -15.95
CA LEU A 397 -25.77 11.40 -16.20
C LEU A 397 -26.52 10.21 -15.61
N HIS A 398 -27.60 10.47 -14.89
CA HIS A 398 -28.57 9.45 -14.50
C HIS A 398 -29.82 9.61 -15.36
N VAL A 399 -30.01 8.69 -16.31
CA VAL A 399 -30.99 8.78 -17.39
C VAL A 399 -32.13 7.82 -17.11
N GLN A 400 -33.33 8.33 -16.90
CA GLN A 400 -34.55 7.55 -16.90
C GLN A 400 -35.07 7.44 -18.33
N LEU A 401 -35.24 6.20 -18.80
CA LEU A 401 -35.75 5.94 -20.13
C LEU A 401 -37.24 6.33 -20.26
N PRO A 402 -37.73 6.69 -21.49
CA PRO A 402 -39.15 6.91 -21.75
C PRO A 402 -39.98 5.67 -21.44
N GLU A 403 -41.26 5.88 -21.13
CA GLU A 403 -42.22 4.79 -20.90
C GLU A 403 -42.24 3.80 -22.07
N GLY A 404 -42.17 2.50 -21.78
CA GLY A 404 -42.13 1.43 -22.77
C GLY A 404 -40.76 1.16 -23.40
N ALA A 405 -39.71 1.93 -23.07
CA ALA A 405 -38.32 1.66 -23.51
C ALA A 405 -37.66 0.56 -22.67
N SER A 406 -36.90 -0.32 -23.32
CA SER A 406 -36.23 -1.44 -22.69
C SER A 406 -34.77 -1.08 -22.33
N GLN A 407 -34.43 -1.20 -21.06
CA GLN A 407 -33.03 -1.07 -20.57
C GLN A 407 -32.16 -2.19 -21.19
N GLU A 408 -32.68 -3.39 -21.34
CA GLU A 408 -31.94 -4.51 -21.93
C GLU A 408 -31.61 -4.26 -23.42
N ARG A 409 -32.57 -3.75 -24.19
CA ARG A 409 -32.29 -3.35 -25.59
C ARG A 409 -31.22 -2.27 -25.68
N LEU A 410 -31.22 -1.32 -24.76
CA LEU A 410 -30.16 -0.30 -24.71
C LEU A 410 -28.79 -0.92 -24.39
N ARG A 411 -28.77 -1.92 -23.50
CA ARG A 411 -27.57 -2.68 -23.16
C ARG A 411 -27.03 -3.44 -24.38
N GLU A 412 -27.88 -4.14 -25.11
CA GLU A 412 -27.48 -4.85 -26.31
C GLU A 412 -26.89 -3.91 -27.37
N GLU A 413 -27.51 -2.75 -27.60
CA GLU A 413 -27.00 -1.74 -28.53
C GLU A 413 -25.67 -1.15 -28.07
N ALA A 414 -25.48 -0.91 -26.76
CA ALA A 414 -24.23 -0.42 -26.20
C ALA A 414 -23.11 -1.44 -26.38
N LEU A 415 -23.36 -2.72 -26.03
CA LEU A 415 -22.38 -3.79 -26.16
C LEU A 415 -22.00 -4.04 -27.63
N ALA A 416 -22.98 -3.96 -28.57
CA ALA A 416 -22.74 -4.08 -30.02
C ALA A 416 -21.83 -2.97 -30.55
N GLN A 417 -21.82 -1.81 -29.93
CA GLN A 417 -20.95 -0.67 -30.28
C GLN A 417 -19.66 -0.61 -29.43
N GLY A 418 -19.44 -1.58 -28.52
CA GLY A 418 -18.24 -1.66 -27.70
C GLY A 418 -18.23 -0.74 -26.46
N TYR A 419 -19.40 -0.43 -25.91
CA TYR A 419 -19.55 0.43 -24.72
C TYR A 419 -20.16 -0.30 -23.54
N ASN A 420 -19.71 0.05 -22.32
CA ASN A 420 -20.32 -0.32 -21.05
C ASN A 420 -20.93 0.91 -20.36
N PHE A 421 -22.19 0.82 -19.97
CA PHE A 421 -22.90 1.76 -19.10
C PHE A 421 -23.20 1.09 -17.74
N TYR A 422 -23.58 1.88 -16.74
CA TYR A 422 -24.10 1.35 -15.50
C TYR A 422 -25.62 1.26 -15.54
N TYR A 423 -26.16 0.06 -15.37
CA TYR A 423 -27.59 -0.24 -15.40
C TYR A 423 -28.12 -0.38 -13.97
N CYS A 424 -28.96 0.58 -13.54
CA CYS A 424 -29.55 0.58 -12.21
C CYS A 424 -30.73 -0.40 -12.13
N GLU A 425 -30.90 -1.07 -11.01
CA GLU A 425 -32.05 -1.92 -10.73
C GLU A 425 -33.38 -1.14 -10.80
N CYS A 426 -33.36 0.16 -10.58
CA CYS A 426 -34.52 1.05 -10.71
C CYS A 426 -34.92 1.33 -12.18
N GLY A 427 -34.27 0.70 -13.17
CA GLY A 427 -34.56 0.89 -14.59
C GLY A 427 -33.87 2.09 -15.26
N ALA A 428 -33.17 2.92 -14.48
CA ALA A 428 -32.37 4.01 -15.01
C ALA A 428 -30.98 3.53 -15.49
N VAL A 429 -30.35 4.33 -16.37
CA VAL A 429 -28.98 4.09 -16.86
C VAL A 429 -28.08 5.26 -16.44
N SER A 430 -26.94 4.97 -15.86
CA SER A 430 -25.92 6.00 -15.60
C SER A 430 -24.79 5.92 -16.63
N ILE A 431 -24.33 7.08 -17.08
CA ILE A 431 -23.26 7.26 -18.05
C ILE A 431 -22.29 8.28 -17.49
N ALA A 432 -21.04 7.86 -17.30
CA ALA A 432 -20.00 8.72 -16.75
C ALA A 432 -18.95 9.03 -17.83
N PHE A 433 -18.87 10.27 -18.23
CA PHE A 433 -17.84 10.77 -19.15
C PHE A 433 -16.55 11.07 -18.40
N ASP A 434 -15.44 11.14 -19.13
CA ASP A 434 -14.12 11.27 -18.51
C ASP A 434 -13.11 12.02 -19.41
N GLU A 435 -11.84 12.01 -19.04
CA GLU A 435 -10.75 12.65 -19.78
C GLU A 435 -10.68 12.24 -21.24
N LEU A 436 -11.01 10.98 -21.54
CA LEU A 436 -10.89 10.37 -22.87
C LEU A 436 -12.08 10.68 -23.80
N SER A 437 -13.11 11.35 -23.29
CA SER A 437 -14.34 11.63 -24.00
C SER A 437 -14.12 12.60 -25.17
N THR A 438 -14.67 12.23 -26.34
CA THR A 438 -14.56 12.98 -27.60
C THR A 438 -15.94 13.26 -28.21
N ALA A 439 -16.01 14.18 -29.18
CA ALA A 439 -17.24 14.44 -29.92
C ALA A 439 -17.74 13.20 -30.66
N ARG A 440 -16.84 12.32 -31.14
CA ARG A 440 -17.19 11.04 -31.74
C ARG A 440 -17.86 10.11 -30.71
N GLU A 441 -17.26 9.97 -29.52
CA GLU A 441 -17.83 9.16 -28.45
C GLU A 441 -19.23 9.65 -28.01
N VAL A 442 -19.42 10.97 -27.89
CA VAL A 442 -20.74 11.54 -27.59
C VAL A 442 -21.75 11.19 -28.70
N THR A 443 -21.31 11.26 -29.99
CA THR A 443 -22.14 10.86 -31.14
C THR A 443 -22.50 9.38 -31.08
N ASP A 444 -21.53 8.51 -30.74
CA ASP A 444 -21.73 7.07 -30.62
C ASP A 444 -22.73 6.75 -29.49
N VAL A 445 -22.58 7.36 -28.31
CA VAL A 445 -23.48 7.23 -27.16
C VAL A 445 -24.92 7.68 -27.53
N ILE A 446 -25.06 8.85 -28.15
CA ILE A 446 -26.36 9.35 -28.64
C ILE A 446 -26.95 8.37 -29.67
N GLY A 447 -26.11 7.83 -30.57
CA GLY A 447 -26.51 6.85 -31.57
C GLY A 447 -27.04 5.53 -30.98
N ILE A 448 -26.41 5.07 -29.87
CA ILE A 448 -26.89 3.91 -29.13
C ILE A 448 -28.32 4.16 -28.59
N PHE A 449 -28.54 5.30 -27.93
CA PHE A 449 -29.87 5.68 -27.44
C PHE A 449 -30.87 5.85 -28.60
N ALA A 450 -30.46 6.48 -29.70
CA ALA A 450 -31.31 6.66 -30.87
C ALA A 450 -31.81 5.34 -31.41
N ARG A 451 -30.92 4.34 -31.59
CA ARG A 451 -31.30 3.00 -32.06
C ARG A 451 -32.21 2.28 -31.07
N ALA A 452 -31.86 2.29 -29.78
CA ALA A 452 -32.65 1.64 -28.74
C ALA A 452 -34.07 2.21 -28.63
N LEU A 453 -34.23 3.52 -28.86
CA LEU A 453 -35.51 4.25 -28.74
C LEU A 453 -36.23 4.47 -30.07
N GLY A 454 -35.68 3.99 -31.17
CA GLY A 454 -36.28 4.20 -32.52
C GLY A 454 -36.30 5.69 -32.93
N ARG A 455 -35.28 6.43 -32.60
CA ARG A 455 -35.14 7.87 -32.92
C ARG A 455 -34.08 8.07 -34.02
N PRO A 456 -34.12 9.17 -34.75
CA PRO A 456 -33.07 9.50 -35.72
C PRO A 456 -31.74 9.81 -34.98
N ALA A 457 -30.62 9.43 -35.60
CA ALA A 457 -29.32 9.74 -35.10
C ALA A 457 -29.03 11.25 -35.19
N VAL A 458 -28.39 11.79 -34.14
CA VAL A 458 -27.99 13.21 -34.05
C VAL A 458 -26.46 13.27 -33.88
N PRO A 459 -25.71 13.63 -34.95
CA PRO A 459 -24.26 13.75 -34.83
C PRO A 459 -23.89 15.03 -34.08
N VAL A 460 -22.83 14.92 -33.28
CA VAL A 460 -22.25 16.03 -32.51
C VAL A 460 -20.88 16.38 -33.07
N ALA A 461 -20.77 17.55 -33.70
CA ALA A 461 -19.53 18.00 -34.32
C ALA A 461 -18.52 18.53 -33.28
N ARG A 462 -19.03 19.10 -32.17
CA ARG A 462 -18.21 19.73 -31.13
C ARG A 462 -18.88 19.59 -29.77
N ILE A 463 -18.10 19.23 -28.77
CA ILE A 463 -18.57 19.09 -27.36
C ILE A 463 -18.19 20.27 -26.48
N THR A 464 -17.18 21.07 -26.84
CA THR A 464 -16.62 22.15 -26.01
C THR A 464 -17.66 23.21 -25.64
N LEU A 465 -17.84 23.45 -24.36
CA LEU A 465 -18.59 24.57 -23.80
C LEU A 465 -17.63 25.71 -23.39
N GLU A 466 -18.12 26.96 -23.46
CA GLU A 466 -17.36 28.13 -23.00
C GLU A 466 -17.37 28.28 -21.45
N ALA A 467 -18.43 27.79 -20.82
CA ALA A 467 -18.61 27.81 -19.38
C ALA A 467 -19.35 26.55 -18.91
N PRO A 468 -19.19 26.13 -17.63
CA PRO A 468 -19.96 25.03 -17.07
C PRO A 468 -21.48 25.24 -17.19
N ALA A 469 -22.21 24.14 -17.44
CA ALA A 469 -23.67 24.14 -17.59
C ALA A 469 -24.44 24.01 -16.29
N PHE A 470 -23.77 24.02 -15.14
CA PHE A 470 -24.37 24.03 -13.80
C PHE A 470 -24.45 25.44 -13.19
N ASP A 471 -25.24 25.61 -12.12
CA ASP A 471 -25.44 26.89 -11.46
C ASP A 471 -24.12 27.50 -10.95
N LYS A 472 -23.93 28.79 -11.18
CA LYS A 472 -22.72 29.54 -10.77
C LYS A 472 -22.39 29.42 -9.27
N LYS A 473 -23.37 29.17 -8.40
CA LYS A 473 -23.17 29.00 -6.96
C LYS A 473 -22.32 27.76 -6.61
N PHE A 474 -22.18 26.81 -7.55
CA PHE A 474 -21.37 25.63 -7.40
C PHE A 474 -19.99 25.78 -8.03
N ALA A 475 -19.80 26.81 -8.87
CA ALA A 475 -18.55 27.02 -9.57
C ALA A 475 -17.44 27.38 -8.58
N ARG A 476 -16.27 26.82 -8.79
CA ARG A 476 -15.09 27.10 -7.98
C ARG A 476 -14.71 28.57 -8.04
N ALA A 477 -14.71 29.22 -6.88
CA ALA A 477 -14.24 30.58 -6.69
C ALA A 477 -12.84 30.63 -6.06
N THR A 478 -12.45 29.58 -5.34
CA THR A 478 -11.15 29.46 -4.67
C THR A 478 -10.02 29.17 -5.67
N PRO A 479 -8.82 29.80 -5.53
CA PRO A 479 -7.66 29.46 -6.36
C PRO A 479 -7.24 28.01 -6.12
N MET A 480 -6.50 27.42 -7.06
CA MET A 480 -5.97 26.08 -6.95
C MET A 480 -4.58 25.96 -7.58
N LEU A 481 -3.72 25.15 -6.99
CA LEU A 481 -2.38 24.80 -7.52
C LEU A 481 -1.54 26.03 -7.88
N GLU A 482 -1.51 27.01 -6.97
CA GLU A 482 -0.76 28.26 -7.16
C GLU A 482 0.74 28.05 -6.95
N GLU A 483 1.15 26.98 -6.28
CA GLU A 483 2.54 26.67 -5.99
C GLU A 483 3.34 26.50 -7.30
N LYS A 484 4.56 27.00 -7.27
CA LYS A 484 5.44 27.06 -8.45
C LYS A 484 5.59 25.72 -9.16
N VAL A 485 5.67 24.61 -8.42
CA VAL A 485 5.86 23.26 -8.97
C VAL A 485 4.76 22.86 -9.96
N PHE A 486 3.52 23.30 -9.75
CA PHE A 486 2.39 23.04 -10.66
C PHE A 486 2.34 24.00 -11.87
N ASN A 487 3.29 24.91 -11.99
CA ASN A 487 3.25 25.98 -13.01
C ASN A 487 4.48 26.05 -13.92
N ILE A 488 5.53 25.24 -13.69
CA ILE A 488 6.79 25.33 -14.43
C ILE A 488 7.14 24.12 -15.29
N TYR A 489 6.76 22.91 -14.92
CA TYR A 489 7.15 21.68 -15.64
C TYR A 489 6.11 21.28 -16.70
N ARG A 490 5.96 22.08 -17.76
CA ARG A 490 4.92 21.93 -18.78
C ARG A 490 5.34 21.16 -20.02
N SER A 491 6.63 21.17 -20.34
CA SER A 491 7.14 20.38 -21.46
C SER A 491 7.56 18.99 -21.00
N GLU A 492 7.48 18.02 -21.90
CA GLU A 492 7.93 16.64 -21.65
C GLU A 492 9.40 16.60 -21.22
N THR A 493 10.25 17.43 -21.85
CA THR A 493 11.68 17.54 -21.52
C THR A 493 11.91 18.05 -20.10
N GLU A 494 11.19 19.10 -19.68
CA GLU A 494 11.29 19.65 -18.31
C GLU A 494 10.80 18.64 -17.30
N MET A 495 9.66 17.99 -17.55
CA MET A 495 9.10 16.98 -16.69
C MET A 495 10.05 15.78 -16.52
N MET A 496 10.66 15.30 -17.60
CA MET A 496 11.63 14.21 -17.56
C MET A 496 12.86 14.58 -16.73
N ARG A 497 13.36 15.81 -16.88
CA ARG A 497 14.48 16.32 -16.06
C ARG A 497 14.10 16.47 -14.59
N TYR A 498 12.89 16.91 -14.29
CA TYR A 498 12.39 17.01 -12.91
C TYR A 498 12.28 15.63 -12.25
N ILE A 499 11.66 14.66 -12.92
CA ILE A 499 11.59 13.27 -12.42
C ILE A 499 13.01 12.72 -12.15
N LYS A 500 13.95 12.93 -13.06
CA LYS A 500 15.34 12.49 -12.89
C LYS A 500 16.08 13.26 -11.78
N GLN A 501 15.76 14.51 -11.56
CA GLN A 501 16.29 15.30 -10.43
C GLN A 501 15.82 14.75 -9.10
N LEU A 502 14.54 14.34 -8.99
CA LEU A 502 14.01 13.70 -7.80
C LEU A 502 14.69 12.34 -7.57
N GLU A 503 14.74 11.49 -8.60
CA GLU A 503 15.33 10.15 -8.54
C GLU A 503 16.77 10.16 -8.01
N ARG A 504 17.59 11.13 -8.43
CA ARG A 504 19.00 11.25 -8.00
C ARG A 504 19.19 11.55 -6.51
N LYS A 505 18.16 11.98 -5.81
CA LYS A 505 18.21 12.25 -4.37
C LYS A 505 17.98 10.99 -3.51
N ASP A 506 17.67 9.86 -4.13
CA ASP A 506 17.18 8.66 -3.44
C ASP A 506 18.08 7.45 -3.68
N ILE A 507 18.24 6.63 -2.65
CA ILE A 507 18.70 5.24 -2.79
C ILE A 507 17.50 4.35 -3.07
N SER A 508 17.65 3.45 -4.05
CA SER A 508 16.70 2.40 -4.39
C SER A 508 17.40 1.06 -4.58
N LEU A 509 16.65 -0.02 -4.81
CA LEU A 509 17.21 -1.35 -5.09
C LEU A 509 18.09 -1.41 -6.34
N THR A 510 18.06 -0.39 -7.21
CA THR A 510 18.95 -0.29 -8.36
C THR A 510 20.36 0.21 -8.00
N HIS A 511 20.55 0.74 -6.79
CA HIS A 511 21.84 1.19 -6.27
C HIS A 511 22.52 0.12 -5.42
N SER A 512 21.77 -0.51 -4.53
CA SER A 512 22.25 -1.49 -3.57
C SER A 512 21.10 -2.30 -2.98
N MET A 513 21.44 -3.38 -2.31
CA MET A 513 20.55 -4.10 -1.43
C MET A 513 19.90 -3.15 -0.40
N ILE A 514 18.62 -3.37 -0.11
CA ILE A 514 17.90 -2.72 0.98
C ILE A 514 17.50 -3.78 2.01
N PRO A 515 18.33 -4.06 3.02
CA PRO A 515 18.16 -5.20 3.91
C PRO A 515 17.19 -4.92 5.06
N LEU A 516 15.98 -4.50 4.75
CA LEU A 516 14.94 -4.20 5.75
C LEU A 516 14.34 -5.49 6.34
N GLY A 517 14.60 -5.83 7.58
CA GLY A 517 13.86 -6.88 8.30
C GLY A 517 12.68 -6.26 9.11
N SER A 518 11.60 -6.94 9.24
CA SER A 518 10.97 -8.03 8.49
C SER A 518 10.23 -7.49 7.26
N CYS A 519 10.93 -7.22 6.20
CA CYS A 519 10.34 -6.72 4.97
C CYS A 519 11.20 -7.15 3.79
N THR A 520 10.82 -8.24 3.15
CA THR A 520 11.52 -8.80 2.00
C THR A 520 11.57 -7.78 0.86
N MET A 521 12.74 -7.19 0.62
CA MET A 521 12.99 -6.20 -0.43
C MET A 521 13.76 -6.85 -1.56
N LYS A 522 13.11 -7.10 -2.69
CA LYS A 522 13.77 -7.67 -3.87
C LYS A 522 13.39 -6.91 -5.14
N LEU A 523 14.33 -6.84 -6.10
CA LEU A 523 14.03 -6.38 -7.44
C LEU A 523 13.06 -7.34 -8.12
N ASN A 524 12.10 -6.78 -8.83
CA ASN A 524 11.11 -7.54 -9.55
C ASN A 524 11.70 -8.29 -10.74
N SER A 525 11.04 -9.37 -11.09
CA SER A 525 11.15 -9.95 -12.41
C SER A 525 10.67 -8.95 -13.47
N ALA A 526 11.53 -8.58 -14.40
CA ALA A 526 11.19 -7.65 -15.46
C ALA A 526 10.04 -8.18 -16.33
N ALA A 527 10.05 -9.47 -16.68
CA ALA A 527 9.01 -10.09 -17.49
C ALA A 527 7.62 -10.05 -16.82
N SER A 528 7.56 -10.20 -15.50
CA SER A 528 6.29 -10.13 -14.77
C SER A 528 5.67 -8.74 -14.69
N MET A 529 6.46 -7.69 -14.96
CA MET A 529 6.00 -6.29 -15.00
C MET A 529 5.39 -5.91 -16.36
N LEU A 530 5.78 -6.56 -17.45
CA LEU A 530 5.33 -6.19 -18.80
C LEU A 530 3.81 -6.17 -18.98
N PRO A 531 3.02 -7.13 -18.44
CA PRO A 531 1.56 -7.13 -18.56
C PRO A 531 0.89 -5.88 -18.01
N LEU A 532 1.53 -5.17 -17.10
CA LEU A 532 0.99 -3.96 -16.48
C LEU A 532 0.91 -2.76 -17.44
N SER A 533 1.49 -2.88 -18.64
CA SER A 533 1.39 -1.86 -19.70
C SER A 533 0.43 -2.27 -20.83
N TRP A 534 -0.21 -3.45 -20.72
CA TRP A 534 -1.10 -3.93 -21.79
C TRP A 534 -2.55 -3.51 -21.58
N PRO A 535 -3.25 -3.01 -22.62
CA PRO A 535 -4.64 -2.56 -22.50
C PRO A 535 -5.57 -3.61 -21.90
N GLU A 536 -5.34 -4.87 -22.17
CA GLU A 536 -6.15 -6.00 -21.68
C GLU A 536 -6.11 -6.15 -20.14
N PHE A 537 -5.10 -5.58 -19.47
CA PHE A 537 -5.02 -5.52 -18.01
C PHE A 537 -5.27 -4.11 -17.48
N THR A 538 -4.83 -3.07 -18.19
CA THR A 538 -4.95 -1.70 -17.72
C THR A 538 -6.35 -1.11 -17.87
N SER A 539 -7.09 -1.52 -18.91
CA SER A 539 -8.32 -0.85 -19.33
C SER A 539 -9.61 -1.55 -18.90
N ILE A 540 -9.52 -2.60 -18.07
CA ILE A 540 -10.69 -3.29 -17.52
C ILE A 540 -11.21 -2.54 -16.29
N HIS A 541 -12.48 -2.13 -16.38
CA HIS A 541 -13.19 -1.49 -15.26
C HIS A 541 -13.53 -2.53 -14.18
N PRO A 542 -13.40 -2.23 -12.86
CA PRO A 542 -13.65 -3.20 -11.80
C PRO A 542 -15.09 -3.72 -11.73
N PHE A 543 -16.04 -3.00 -12.30
CA PHE A 543 -17.45 -3.38 -12.36
C PHE A 543 -17.91 -3.76 -13.76
N ALA A 544 -16.96 -4.08 -14.66
CA ALA A 544 -17.30 -4.64 -15.95
C ALA A 544 -17.94 -6.04 -15.76
N PRO A 545 -18.86 -6.46 -16.64
CA PRO A 545 -19.38 -7.81 -16.65
C PRO A 545 -18.27 -8.87 -16.73
N THR A 546 -18.40 -9.95 -15.94
CA THR A 546 -17.34 -10.97 -15.82
C THR A 546 -17.06 -11.73 -17.12
N ASP A 547 -18.02 -11.81 -18.03
CA ASP A 547 -17.83 -12.35 -19.37
C ASP A 547 -16.92 -11.51 -20.27
N GLN A 548 -16.60 -10.28 -19.86
CA GLN A 548 -15.64 -9.42 -20.55
C GLN A 548 -14.22 -9.52 -19.95
N MET A 549 -14.06 -10.20 -18.83
CA MET A 549 -12.80 -10.30 -18.09
C MET A 549 -12.39 -11.75 -17.80
N GLU A 550 -12.70 -12.67 -18.72
CA GLU A 550 -12.42 -14.11 -18.58
C GLU A 550 -10.94 -14.40 -18.28
N GLY A 551 -10.04 -13.66 -18.94
CA GLY A 551 -8.59 -13.82 -18.72
C GLY A 551 -8.16 -13.38 -17.31
N TYR A 552 -8.76 -12.30 -16.78
CA TYR A 552 -8.54 -11.89 -15.39
C TYR A 552 -9.08 -12.92 -14.41
N MET A 553 -10.30 -13.41 -14.64
CA MET A 553 -10.91 -14.40 -13.75
C MET A 553 -10.10 -15.70 -13.72
N GLU A 554 -9.65 -16.19 -14.88
CA GLU A 554 -8.78 -17.38 -14.93
C GLU A 554 -7.45 -17.16 -14.20
N LEU A 555 -6.85 -15.97 -14.35
CA LEU A 555 -5.63 -15.60 -13.62
C LEU A 555 -5.86 -15.60 -12.10
N ILE A 556 -6.93 -14.95 -11.63
CA ILE A 556 -7.29 -14.83 -10.21
C ILE A 556 -7.59 -16.19 -9.62
N ASP A 557 -8.38 -17.03 -10.32
CA ASP A 557 -8.72 -18.38 -9.87
C ASP A 557 -7.50 -19.30 -9.77
N ASN A 558 -6.63 -19.25 -10.77
CA ASN A 558 -5.40 -20.03 -10.75
C ASN A 558 -4.43 -19.53 -9.66
N LEU A 559 -4.28 -18.23 -9.52
CA LEU A 559 -3.45 -17.65 -8.46
C LEU A 559 -3.99 -18.01 -7.07
N GLY A 560 -5.31 -17.97 -6.88
CA GLY A 560 -5.97 -18.41 -5.65
C GLY A 560 -5.63 -19.87 -5.31
N LYS A 561 -5.66 -20.78 -6.30
CA LYS A 561 -5.26 -22.17 -6.14
C LYS A 561 -3.78 -22.32 -5.78
N TYR A 562 -2.90 -21.54 -6.43
CA TYR A 562 -1.46 -21.59 -6.14
C TYR A 562 -1.15 -21.11 -4.73
N LEU A 563 -1.75 -20.00 -4.30
CA LEU A 563 -1.57 -19.51 -2.94
C LEU A 563 -2.19 -20.43 -1.88
N SER A 564 -3.33 -21.06 -2.20
CA SER A 564 -3.93 -22.08 -1.33
C SER A 564 -3.01 -23.30 -1.16
N GLU A 565 -2.39 -23.78 -2.23
CA GLU A 565 -1.40 -24.87 -2.16
C GLU A 565 -0.17 -24.46 -1.34
N ILE A 566 0.40 -23.26 -1.61
CA ILE A 566 1.58 -22.77 -0.90
C ILE A 566 1.33 -22.58 0.60
N THR A 567 0.14 -22.12 0.97
CA THR A 567 -0.22 -21.87 2.37
C THR A 567 -0.81 -23.07 3.08
N GLY A 568 -1.21 -24.13 2.35
CA GLY A 568 -1.89 -25.30 2.88
C GLY A 568 -3.35 -25.05 3.25
N PHE A 569 -3.99 -24.03 2.68
CA PHE A 569 -5.38 -23.65 2.93
C PHE A 569 -6.32 -24.05 1.78
N ALA A 570 -7.63 -23.84 1.99
CA ALA A 570 -8.64 -24.23 1.04
C ALA A 570 -9.08 -23.11 0.08
N SER A 571 -9.00 -21.86 0.50
CA SER A 571 -9.51 -20.71 -0.27
C SER A 571 -8.75 -19.44 0.03
N THR A 572 -8.63 -18.56 -0.98
CA THR A 572 -7.91 -17.28 -0.90
C THR A 572 -8.75 -16.16 -1.48
N THR A 573 -8.80 -15.01 -0.78
CA THR A 573 -9.38 -13.77 -1.28
C THR A 573 -8.28 -12.75 -1.58
N PHE A 574 -8.47 -11.93 -2.62
CA PHE A 574 -7.57 -10.85 -3.02
C PHE A 574 -8.13 -9.46 -2.70
N GLN A 575 -9.31 -9.39 -2.10
CA GLN A 575 -9.97 -8.10 -1.85
C GLN A 575 -9.17 -7.16 -0.93
N PRO A 576 -8.48 -7.63 0.13
CA PRO A 576 -7.66 -6.74 0.95
C PRO A 576 -6.52 -6.09 0.14
N ASN A 577 -6.45 -4.76 0.16
CA ASN A 577 -5.53 -3.95 -0.67
C ASN A 577 -4.25 -3.50 0.07
N SER A 578 -3.95 -4.15 1.20
CA SER A 578 -2.68 -4.00 1.94
C SER A 578 -2.52 -5.13 2.96
N GLY A 579 -1.30 -5.34 3.49
CA GLY A 579 -1.06 -6.29 4.58
C GLY A 579 -1.93 -6.00 5.80
N ALA A 580 -1.96 -4.76 6.25
CA ALA A 580 -2.80 -4.33 7.37
C ALA A 580 -4.31 -4.55 7.12
N SER A 581 -4.78 -4.36 5.87
CA SER A 581 -6.15 -4.72 5.48
C SER A 581 -6.37 -6.24 5.53
N GLY A 582 -5.36 -7.03 5.16
CA GLY A 582 -5.39 -8.50 5.28
C GLY A 582 -5.45 -8.96 6.74
N GLU A 583 -4.67 -8.33 7.62
CA GLU A 583 -4.75 -8.59 9.07
C GLU A 583 -6.18 -8.36 9.59
N TYR A 584 -6.71 -7.18 9.32
CA TYR A 584 -8.07 -6.82 9.73
C TYR A 584 -9.11 -7.80 9.17
N THR A 585 -9.01 -8.14 7.88
CA THR A 585 -9.93 -9.07 7.21
C THR A 585 -9.89 -10.45 7.85
N GLY A 586 -8.70 -10.97 8.13
CA GLY A 586 -8.55 -12.27 8.81
C GLY A 586 -9.19 -12.29 10.19
N LEU A 587 -9.01 -11.24 10.97
CA LEU A 587 -9.64 -11.11 12.29
C LEU A 587 -11.18 -10.98 12.18
N MET A 588 -11.69 -10.27 11.19
CA MET A 588 -13.14 -10.15 10.97
C MET A 588 -13.78 -11.48 10.52
N ILE A 589 -13.05 -12.29 9.73
CA ILE A 589 -13.49 -13.65 9.38
C ILE A 589 -13.59 -14.51 10.63
N ILE A 590 -12.59 -14.50 11.52
CA ILE A 590 -12.60 -15.21 12.79
C ILE A 590 -13.76 -14.74 13.69
N ARG A 591 -13.96 -13.42 13.80
CA ARG A 591 -15.06 -12.83 14.53
C ARG A 591 -16.42 -13.33 13.99
N LYS A 592 -16.61 -13.30 12.67
CA LYS A 592 -17.84 -13.77 12.01
C LYS A 592 -18.09 -15.25 12.27
N TYR A 593 -17.05 -16.06 12.26
CA TYR A 593 -17.13 -17.47 12.63
C TYR A 593 -17.67 -17.65 14.06
N HIS A 594 -17.12 -16.95 15.05
CA HIS A 594 -17.62 -17.02 16.43
C HIS A 594 -19.05 -16.53 16.57
N LEU A 595 -19.40 -15.41 15.93
CA LEU A 595 -20.78 -14.88 15.92
C LEU A 595 -21.77 -15.87 15.32
N SER A 596 -21.43 -16.57 14.24
CA SER A 596 -22.29 -17.55 13.59
C SER A 596 -22.59 -18.76 14.47
N ARG A 597 -21.80 -18.97 15.51
CA ARG A 597 -21.96 -20.05 16.53
C ARG A 597 -22.58 -19.58 17.84
N GLY A 598 -23.05 -18.30 17.87
CA GLY A 598 -23.61 -17.73 19.09
C GLY A 598 -22.60 -17.33 20.16
N ASN A 599 -21.31 -17.29 19.82
CA ASN A 599 -20.19 -16.99 20.72
C ASN A 599 -19.75 -15.51 20.65
N ALA A 600 -20.70 -14.58 20.74
CA ALA A 600 -20.42 -13.14 20.64
C ALA A 600 -19.47 -12.61 21.74
N GLN A 601 -19.37 -13.30 22.87
CA GLN A 601 -18.45 -12.97 23.96
C GLN A 601 -16.97 -13.25 23.65
N ARG A 602 -16.66 -14.01 22.60
CA ARG A 602 -15.28 -14.30 22.18
C ARG A 602 -14.68 -13.10 21.48
N THR A 603 -14.05 -12.22 22.26
CA THR A 603 -13.45 -10.96 21.81
C THR A 603 -11.98 -10.81 22.20
N THR A 604 -11.42 -11.72 23.01
CA THR A 604 -10.03 -11.65 23.45
C THR A 604 -9.08 -12.21 22.42
N ILE A 605 -8.05 -11.46 22.05
CA ILE A 605 -6.98 -11.88 21.15
C ILE A 605 -5.65 -11.87 21.92
N LEU A 606 -4.96 -13.02 21.92
CA LEU A 606 -3.62 -13.15 22.47
C LEU A 606 -2.61 -12.74 21.42
N ILE A 607 -1.64 -11.87 21.76
CA ILE A 607 -0.61 -11.36 20.85
C ILE A 607 0.75 -11.39 21.54
N PRO A 608 1.80 -12.00 20.95
CA PRO A 608 3.14 -11.97 21.52
C PRO A 608 3.71 -10.54 21.62
N THR A 609 4.51 -10.27 22.65
CA THR A 609 5.19 -8.96 22.81
C THR A 609 6.13 -8.64 21.66
N SER A 610 6.65 -9.65 20.96
CA SER A 610 7.47 -9.53 19.75
C SER A 610 6.70 -9.11 18.51
N ALA A 611 5.35 -9.14 18.48
CA ALA A 611 4.55 -8.89 17.29
C ALA A 611 4.77 -7.47 16.75
N HIS A 612 4.67 -7.35 15.41
CA HIS A 612 4.69 -6.05 14.73
C HIS A 612 3.57 -5.14 15.23
N GLY A 613 3.80 -3.83 15.27
CA GLY A 613 2.83 -2.84 15.77
C GLY A 613 1.49 -2.81 15.04
N THR A 614 1.42 -3.30 13.78
CA THR A 614 0.17 -3.43 13.02
C THR A 614 -0.77 -4.47 13.62
N ASN A 615 -0.25 -5.54 14.23
CA ASN A 615 -1.07 -6.62 14.79
C ASN A 615 -2.00 -6.12 15.92
N PRO A 616 -1.50 -5.48 17.01
CA PRO A 616 -2.39 -4.91 18.02
C PRO A 616 -3.27 -3.77 17.49
N ALA A 617 -2.81 -2.99 16.49
CA ALA A 617 -3.63 -1.96 15.87
C ALA A 617 -4.82 -2.57 15.10
N SER A 618 -4.60 -3.61 14.30
CA SER A 618 -5.64 -4.35 13.58
C SER A 618 -6.62 -5.03 14.54
N ALA A 619 -6.14 -5.61 15.62
CA ALA A 619 -6.97 -6.23 16.66
C ALA A 619 -7.86 -5.18 17.36
N ALA A 620 -7.33 -4.02 17.71
CA ALA A 620 -8.12 -2.93 18.29
C ALA A 620 -9.22 -2.43 17.33
N MET A 621 -8.93 -2.31 16.04
CA MET A 621 -9.91 -1.93 15.01
C MET A 621 -10.99 -3.00 14.81
N ALA A 622 -10.67 -4.28 15.06
CA ALA A 622 -11.65 -5.37 15.05
C ALA A 622 -12.46 -5.47 16.36
N GLY A 623 -12.33 -4.48 17.26
CA GLY A 623 -13.04 -4.42 18.53
C GLY A 623 -12.58 -5.47 19.57
N ALA A 624 -11.34 -5.95 19.43
CA ALA A 624 -10.82 -7.00 20.30
C ALA A 624 -10.27 -6.47 21.63
N ASN A 625 -10.39 -7.31 22.66
CA ASN A 625 -9.66 -7.17 23.90
C ASN A 625 -8.28 -7.83 23.75
N ILE A 626 -7.22 -7.03 23.80
CA ILE A 626 -5.86 -7.49 23.53
C ILE A 626 -5.19 -7.92 24.83
N VAL A 627 -4.64 -9.14 24.83
CA VAL A 627 -3.83 -9.68 25.93
C VAL A 627 -2.46 -10.07 25.39
N LEU A 628 -1.42 -9.43 25.92
CA LEU A 628 -0.05 -9.71 25.50
C LEU A 628 0.47 -11.01 26.10
N VAL A 629 1.22 -11.77 25.31
CA VAL A 629 1.96 -12.97 25.73
C VAL A 629 3.45 -12.64 25.75
N GLU A 630 4.12 -12.92 26.84
CA GLU A 630 5.53 -12.61 27.01
C GLU A 630 6.43 -13.51 26.15
N CYS A 631 7.62 -13.00 25.83
CA CYS A 631 8.70 -13.78 25.23
C CYS A 631 9.74 -14.12 26.31
N ASP A 632 10.42 -15.25 26.15
CA ASP A 632 11.53 -15.65 27.02
C ASP A 632 12.85 -14.87 26.71
N ALA A 633 13.89 -15.12 27.47
CA ALA A 633 15.19 -14.47 27.29
C ALA A 633 15.90 -14.86 25.97
N GLN A 634 15.48 -15.93 25.32
CA GLN A 634 15.97 -16.42 24.04
C GLN A 634 15.17 -15.87 22.87
N GLY A 635 14.12 -15.06 23.15
CA GLY A 635 13.25 -14.44 22.16
C GLY A 635 12.12 -15.33 21.68
N ASN A 636 11.91 -16.52 22.23
CA ASN A 636 10.78 -17.40 21.94
C ASN A 636 9.54 -16.95 22.71
N ILE A 637 8.36 -17.28 22.19
CA ILE A 637 7.09 -17.09 22.89
C ILE A 637 7.06 -17.99 24.12
N ASN A 638 6.76 -17.42 25.28
CA ASN A 638 6.62 -18.18 26.53
C ASN A 638 5.33 -19.02 26.49
N VAL A 639 5.47 -20.33 26.27
CA VAL A 639 4.36 -21.26 26.10
C VAL A 639 3.55 -21.41 27.39
N GLU A 640 4.20 -21.36 28.53
CA GLU A 640 3.56 -21.46 29.87
C GLU A 640 2.67 -20.24 30.12
N ASP A 641 3.14 -19.04 29.75
CA ASP A 641 2.37 -17.79 29.82
C ASP A 641 1.18 -17.83 28.84
N LEU A 642 1.43 -18.33 27.62
CA LEU A 642 0.37 -18.50 26.60
C LEU A 642 -0.74 -19.43 27.13
N GLU A 643 -0.37 -20.60 27.69
CA GLU A 643 -1.31 -21.58 28.20
C GLU A 643 -2.11 -21.02 29.39
N ALA A 644 -1.44 -20.33 30.32
CA ALA A 644 -2.09 -19.67 31.46
C ALA A 644 -3.12 -18.64 31.02
N LYS A 645 -2.76 -17.78 30.03
CA LYS A 645 -3.65 -16.75 29.47
C LYS A 645 -4.79 -17.35 28.64
N ALA A 646 -4.53 -18.37 27.84
CA ALA A 646 -5.57 -19.10 27.09
C ALA A 646 -6.61 -19.72 28.05
N LYS A 647 -6.16 -20.34 29.14
CA LYS A 647 -7.04 -20.89 30.19
C LYS A 647 -7.81 -19.79 30.90
N GLN A 648 -7.15 -18.70 31.30
CA GLN A 648 -7.79 -17.54 31.96
C GLN A 648 -8.92 -16.94 31.14
N HIS A 649 -8.76 -16.90 29.81
CA HIS A 649 -9.69 -16.30 28.87
C HIS A 649 -10.50 -17.32 28.07
N ALA A 650 -10.57 -18.60 28.50
CA ALA A 650 -11.15 -19.68 27.72
C ALA A 650 -12.58 -19.39 27.18
N ASP A 651 -13.42 -18.69 27.95
CA ASP A 651 -14.78 -18.33 27.53
C ASP A 651 -14.82 -17.15 26.54
N THR A 652 -13.80 -16.30 26.55
CA THR A 652 -13.71 -15.09 25.74
C THR A 652 -12.64 -15.12 24.66
N LEU A 653 -11.83 -16.18 24.61
CA LEU A 653 -10.74 -16.33 23.65
C LEU A 653 -11.26 -16.42 22.23
N CYS A 654 -10.96 -15.41 21.44
CA CYS A 654 -11.29 -15.31 20.03
C CYS A 654 -10.19 -15.91 19.15
N ALA A 655 -8.97 -15.42 19.33
CA ALA A 655 -7.84 -15.82 18.50
C ALA A 655 -6.48 -15.65 19.21
N PHE A 656 -5.48 -16.34 18.67
CA PHE A 656 -4.07 -16.08 18.85
C PHE A 656 -3.50 -15.53 17.55
N MET A 657 -2.88 -14.36 17.58
CA MET A 657 -2.31 -13.68 16.43
C MET A 657 -0.80 -13.76 16.50
N VAL A 658 -0.17 -14.55 15.63
CA VAL A 658 1.26 -14.85 15.66
C VAL A 658 1.92 -14.62 14.30
N THR A 659 3.11 -14.04 14.29
CA THR A 659 3.99 -13.95 13.10
C THR A 659 4.91 -15.18 13.07
N TYR A 660 5.04 -15.84 11.92
CA TYR A 660 5.90 -17.01 11.80
C TYR A 660 6.68 -17.05 10.47
N PRO A 661 8.00 -17.34 10.45
CA PRO A 661 8.90 -17.30 11.61
C PRO A 661 8.77 -15.99 12.36
N SER A 662 9.17 -15.98 13.66
CA SER A 662 8.94 -14.80 14.51
C SER A 662 9.70 -13.57 14.04
N THR A 663 9.26 -12.38 14.43
CA THR A 663 9.97 -11.11 14.19
C THR A 663 11.33 -11.05 14.88
N HIS A 664 11.65 -12.02 15.74
CA HIS A 664 13.00 -12.20 16.29
C HIS A 664 13.95 -12.92 15.33
N GLY A 665 13.51 -13.27 14.12
CA GLY A 665 14.30 -13.95 13.09
C GLY A 665 14.52 -15.43 13.38
N ILE A 666 13.65 -16.07 14.15
CA ILE A 666 13.78 -17.47 14.56
C ILE A 666 12.52 -18.28 14.30
N PHE A 667 12.69 -19.58 14.06
CA PHE A 667 11.60 -20.54 14.01
C PHE A 667 11.27 -21.01 15.43
N GLU A 668 10.06 -20.75 15.89
CA GLU A 668 9.53 -21.24 17.18
C GLU A 668 9.38 -22.75 17.14
N SER A 669 10.19 -23.49 17.90
CA SER A 669 10.18 -24.95 17.90
C SER A 669 8.90 -25.59 18.47
N LYS A 670 8.14 -24.83 19.28
CA LYS A 670 6.91 -25.26 19.94
C LYS A 670 5.63 -24.74 19.27
N ILE A 671 5.70 -24.25 18.03
CA ILE A 671 4.55 -23.60 17.38
C ILE A 671 3.31 -24.49 17.31
N ARG A 672 3.45 -25.78 17.02
CA ARG A 672 2.31 -26.73 17.00
C ARG A 672 1.65 -26.84 18.37
N ARG A 673 2.43 -26.95 19.45
CA ARG A 673 1.89 -26.96 20.80
C ARG A 673 1.13 -25.67 21.12
N MET A 674 1.61 -24.51 20.67
CA MET A 674 0.89 -23.26 20.86
C MET A 674 -0.46 -23.27 20.13
N VAL A 675 -0.49 -23.77 18.91
CA VAL A 675 -1.73 -23.97 18.13
C VAL A 675 -2.72 -24.88 18.87
N ASP A 676 -2.26 -26.04 19.34
CA ASP A 676 -3.08 -27.00 20.07
C ASP A 676 -3.67 -26.41 21.37
N ILE A 677 -2.89 -25.60 22.10
CA ILE A 677 -3.37 -24.89 23.30
C ILE A 677 -4.52 -23.94 22.95
N ILE A 678 -4.40 -23.15 21.89
CA ILE A 678 -5.43 -22.20 21.48
C ILE A 678 -6.72 -22.92 21.06
N HIS A 679 -6.60 -23.98 20.23
CA HIS A 679 -7.75 -24.75 19.78
C HIS A 679 -8.44 -25.47 20.94
N ALA A 680 -7.68 -26.01 21.90
CA ALA A 680 -8.25 -26.65 23.09
C ALA A 680 -9.10 -25.71 23.97
N HIS A 681 -8.84 -24.41 23.91
CA HIS A 681 -9.60 -23.38 24.60
C HIS A 681 -10.64 -22.67 23.70
N GLY A 682 -10.87 -23.20 22.47
CA GLY A 682 -11.92 -22.74 21.54
C GLY A 682 -11.59 -21.43 20.79
N GLY A 683 -10.35 -20.97 20.83
CA GLY A 683 -9.84 -19.90 19.98
C GLY A 683 -9.39 -20.42 18.62
N LEU A 684 -9.19 -19.50 17.64
CA LEU A 684 -8.60 -19.79 16.35
C LEU A 684 -7.20 -19.17 16.24
N VAL A 685 -6.37 -19.69 15.32
CA VAL A 685 -5.01 -19.20 15.10
C VAL A 685 -4.94 -18.39 13.82
N TYR A 686 -4.65 -17.12 13.98
CA TYR A 686 -4.31 -16.21 12.89
C TYR A 686 -2.77 -16.15 12.74
N MET A 687 -2.24 -16.56 11.60
CA MET A 687 -0.82 -16.45 11.30
C MET A 687 -0.55 -15.25 10.37
N ASP A 688 0.30 -14.35 10.84
CA ASP A 688 0.82 -13.25 10.04
C ASP A 688 1.84 -13.79 9.03
N GLY A 689 1.49 -13.74 7.75
CA GLY A 689 2.30 -14.25 6.64
C GLY A 689 3.32 -13.24 6.09
N ALA A 690 3.65 -12.18 6.82
CA ALA A 690 4.70 -11.24 6.44
C ALA A 690 6.06 -11.93 6.19
N ASN A 691 6.33 -13.00 6.93
CA ASN A 691 7.58 -13.76 6.91
C ASN A 691 7.52 -15.06 6.07
N MET A 692 6.61 -15.14 5.09
CA MET A 692 6.49 -16.29 4.18
C MET A 692 7.79 -16.59 3.42
N ASN A 693 8.70 -15.62 3.28
CA ASN A 693 10.01 -15.82 2.65
C ASN A 693 10.87 -16.85 3.37
N GLY A 694 10.60 -17.13 4.64
CA GLY A 694 11.20 -18.22 5.40
C GLY A 694 10.43 -19.56 5.36
N GLN A 695 9.24 -19.64 4.72
CA GLN A 695 8.36 -20.80 4.82
C GLN A 695 8.15 -21.55 3.51
N VAL A 696 8.01 -20.85 2.38
CA VAL A 696 7.53 -21.43 1.11
C VAL A 696 8.32 -22.67 0.71
N GLY A 697 7.64 -23.79 0.51
CA GLY A 697 8.21 -25.07 0.14
C GLY A 697 8.83 -25.88 1.29
N LEU A 698 9.12 -25.26 2.44
CA LEU A 698 9.69 -25.95 3.60
C LEU A 698 8.60 -26.29 4.66
N THR A 699 7.69 -25.36 4.86
CA THR A 699 6.52 -25.49 5.75
C THR A 699 5.36 -24.66 5.19
N SER A 700 4.20 -24.69 5.86
CA SER A 700 3.09 -23.81 5.50
C SER A 700 2.20 -23.52 6.72
N PRO A 701 1.52 -22.35 6.75
CA PRO A 701 0.61 -21.99 7.83
C PRO A 701 -0.46 -23.05 8.12
N GLY A 702 -1.12 -23.57 7.09
CA GLY A 702 -2.13 -24.62 7.23
C GLY A 702 -1.58 -25.94 7.74
N TYR A 703 -0.37 -26.35 7.33
CA TYR A 703 0.30 -27.56 7.84
C TYR A 703 0.74 -27.41 9.30
N ILE A 704 1.12 -26.20 9.72
CA ILE A 704 1.41 -25.88 11.13
C ILE A 704 0.14 -25.98 11.97
N GLY A 705 -1.03 -25.71 11.41
CA GLY A 705 -2.34 -25.77 12.06
C GLY A 705 -3.02 -24.40 12.24
N ALA A 706 -2.55 -23.35 11.56
CA ALA A 706 -3.24 -22.07 11.56
C ALA A 706 -4.59 -22.16 10.82
N ASP A 707 -5.53 -21.29 11.18
CA ASP A 707 -6.88 -21.24 10.59
C ASP A 707 -7.00 -20.17 9.50
N VAL A 708 -6.27 -19.08 9.66
CA VAL A 708 -6.24 -17.92 8.77
C VAL A 708 -4.81 -17.43 8.62
N CYS A 709 -4.43 -17.05 7.39
CA CYS A 709 -3.16 -16.38 7.14
C CYS A 709 -3.37 -15.26 6.12
N HIS A 710 -2.88 -14.04 6.40
CA HIS A 710 -2.71 -13.07 5.34
C HIS A 710 -1.32 -13.18 4.70
N LEU A 711 -1.20 -12.79 3.45
CA LEU A 711 0.05 -12.77 2.70
C LEU A 711 0.36 -11.36 2.23
N ASN A 712 1.58 -10.91 2.47
CA ASN A 712 2.11 -9.70 1.87
C ASN A 712 2.73 -10.06 0.51
N LEU A 713 1.92 -10.01 -0.58
CA LEU A 713 2.37 -10.38 -1.91
C LEU A 713 3.49 -9.46 -2.44
N HIS A 714 3.63 -8.27 -1.86
CA HIS A 714 4.71 -7.32 -2.12
C HIS A 714 6.03 -7.63 -1.39
N LYS A 715 6.11 -8.73 -0.65
CA LYS A 715 7.32 -9.26 -0.01
C LYS A 715 7.80 -10.50 -0.75
N THR A 716 7.39 -11.68 -0.32
CA THR A 716 7.81 -12.98 -0.85
C THR A 716 7.52 -13.15 -2.34
N PHE A 717 6.38 -12.64 -2.83
CA PHE A 717 5.92 -12.88 -4.21
C PHE A 717 6.17 -11.71 -5.18
N ALA A 718 7.15 -10.86 -4.85
CA ALA A 718 7.77 -9.89 -5.75
C ALA A 718 6.88 -8.79 -6.34
N ILE A 719 5.68 -8.51 -5.80
CA ILE A 719 5.03 -7.22 -6.15
C ILE A 719 5.97 -6.11 -5.67
N PRO A 720 6.23 -5.07 -6.50
CA PRO A 720 7.06 -3.95 -6.06
C PRO A 720 6.46 -3.30 -4.83
N HIS A 721 7.32 -2.84 -3.93
CA HIS A 721 6.88 -2.02 -2.81
C HIS A 721 6.34 -0.65 -3.26
N GLY A 722 6.34 -0.40 -4.57
CA GLY A 722 5.66 0.69 -5.24
C GLY A 722 6.11 2.07 -4.80
N GLY A 723 7.40 2.24 -4.50
CA GLY A 723 7.85 3.47 -3.86
C GLY A 723 7.26 3.63 -2.45
N GLY A 724 6.96 2.51 -1.78
CA GLY A 724 6.29 2.43 -0.50
C GLY A 724 4.80 2.12 -0.58
N GLY A 725 4.34 1.45 -1.63
CA GLY A 725 2.95 0.98 -1.77
C GLY A 725 2.84 -0.52 -1.52
N PRO A 726 1.92 -0.99 -0.62
CA PRO A 726 1.82 -2.40 -0.28
C PRO A 726 1.14 -3.27 -1.35
N GLY A 727 0.36 -2.76 -2.25
CA GLY A 727 -0.32 -3.53 -3.29
C GLY A 727 -1.44 -4.43 -2.76
N VAL A 728 -1.17 -5.67 -2.33
CA VAL A 728 -2.18 -6.67 -1.94
C VAL A 728 -1.82 -7.35 -0.63
N GLY A 729 -2.83 -7.58 0.21
CA GLY A 729 -2.75 -8.40 1.43
C GLY A 729 -3.76 -9.55 1.36
N SER A 730 -3.56 -10.50 0.43
CA SER A 730 -4.48 -11.64 0.26
C SER A 730 -4.62 -12.44 1.55
N VAL A 731 -5.82 -12.99 1.78
CA VAL A 731 -6.12 -13.80 2.97
C VAL A 731 -6.51 -15.20 2.53
N SER A 732 -5.79 -16.19 3.05
CA SER A 732 -6.05 -17.60 2.86
C SER A 732 -6.64 -18.22 4.14
N VAL A 733 -7.61 -19.11 3.99
CA VAL A 733 -8.38 -19.67 5.11
C VAL A 733 -8.63 -21.16 4.94
N THR A 734 -8.90 -21.84 6.06
CA THR A 734 -9.38 -23.22 6.08
C THR A 734 -10.74 -23.37 5.38
N LYS A 735 -11.10 -24.59 5.01
CA LYS A 735 -12.38 -24.91 4.36
C LYS A 735 -13.59 -24.43 5.17
N GLU A 736 -13.51 -24.52 6.47
CA GLU A 736 -14.59 -24.11 7.39
C GLU A 736 -14.83 -22.59 7.36
N LEU A 737 -13.76 -21.82 7.21
CA LEU A 737 -13.80 -20.36 7.19
C LEU A 737 -14.08 -19.77 5.79
N ALA A 738 -13.97 -20.55 4.72
CA ALA A 738 -14.17 -20.08 3.34
C ALA A 738 -15.54 -19.41 3.11
N GLN A 739 -16.60 -19.87 3.81
CA GLN A 739 -17.93 -19.29 3.74
C GLN A 739 -18.02 -17.84 4.29
N PHE A 740 -17.01 -17.39 5.05
CA PHE A 740 -16.99 -16.06 5.67
C PHE A 740 -16.08 -15.06 4.92
N LEU A 741 -15.49 -15.46 3.79
CA LEU A 741 -14.70 -14.55 2.96
C LEU A 741 -15.50 -13.32 2.53
N PRO A 742 -14.88 -12.14 2.42
CA PRO A 742 -15.57 -10.88 2.16
C PRO A 742 -16.35 -10.89 0.85
N THR A 743 -17.61 -10.47 0.91
CA THR A 743 -18.49 -10.23 -0.24
C THR A 743 -18.28 -8.82 -0.82
N HIS A 744 -19.00 -8.47 -1.88
CA HIS A 744 -18.97 -7.13 -2.46
C HIS A 744 -20.29 -6.84 -3.20
N CYS A 745 -20.89 -5.65 -2.96
CA CYS A 745 -22.17 -5.27 -3.55
C CYS A 745 -22.15 -5.11 -5.08
N MET A 746 -20.98 -4.91 -5.68
CA MET A 746 -20.85 -4.66 -7.12
C MET A 746 -20.45 -5.91 -7.91
N ALA A 747 -20.09 -7.02 -7.25
CA ALA A 747 -19.68 -8.26 -7.93
C ALA A 747 -19.96 -9.48 -7.05
N LYS A 748 -20.22 -10.61 -7.68
CA LYS A 748 -20.43 -11.89 -6.99
C LYS A 748 -19.07 -12.50 -6.59
N VAL A 749 -18.60 -12.15 -5.40
CA VAL A 749 -17.36 -12.66 -4.78
C VAL A 749 -17.60 -13.03 -3.31
N GLY A 750 -16.67 -13.75 -2.71
CA GLY A 750 -16.69 -14.10 -1.29
C GLY A 750 -17.52 -15.33 -0.95
N GLY A 751 -17.76 -15.52 0.34
CA GLY A 751 -18.49 -16.68 0.89
C GLY A 751 -19.98 -16.40 1.08
N GLU A 752 -20.79 -17.48 1.21
CA GLU A 752 -22.27 -17.37 1.37
C GLU A 752 -22.66 -16.60 2.64
N ASN A 753 -21.88 -16.69 3.70
CA ASN A 753 -22.08 -16.00 4.97
C ASN A 753 -21.00 -14.93 5.21
N GLY A 754 -20.44 -14.38 4.13
CA GLY A 754 -19.28 -13.51 4.16
C GLY A 754 -19.46 -12.24 4.98
N ILE A 755 -18.35 -11.69 5.44
CA ILE A 755 -18.32 -10.30 5.89
C ILE A 755 -18.59 -9.38 4.71
N THR A 756 -19.02 -8.16 4.96
CA THR A 756 -19.17 -7.14 3.91
C THR A 756 -17.82 -6.69 3.38
N ALA A 757 -17.81 -5.87 2.31
CA ALA A 757 -16.59 -5.48 1.62
C ALA A 757 -15.54 -4.82 2.54
N VAL A 758 -14.27 -5.12 2.26
CA VAL A 758 -13.10 -4.57 2.97
C VAL A 758 -12.30 -3.57 2.12
N ALA A 759 -12.63 -3.47 0.83
CA ALA A 759 -12.05 -2.53 -0.12
C ALA A 759 -13.12 -2.07 -1.12
N ALA A 760 -12.89 -0.94 -1.79
CA ALA A 760 -13.82 -0.37 -2.77
C ALA A 760 -13.94 -1.19 -4.07
N SER A 761 -12.99 -2.08 -4.34
CA SER A 761 -12.96 -2.95 -5.52
C SER A 761 -13.13 -4.42 -5.11
N PRO A 762 -13.87 -5.24 -5.90
CA PRO A 762 -14.15 -6.65 -5.58
C PRO A 762 -12.91 -7.54 -5.44
N TRP A 763 -11.86 -7.23 -6.18
CA TRP A 763 -10.59 -7.95 -6.20
C TRP A 763 -9.42 -7.11 -5.69
N GLY A 764 -9.72 -6.04 -4.93
CA GLY A 764 -8.73 -5.15 -4.35
C GLY A 764 -7.79 -4.56 -5.41
N SER A 765 -6.50 -4.81 -5.28
CA SER A 765 -5.48 -4.33 -6.22
C SER A 765 -5.20 -5.33 -7.34
N ALA A 766 -6.22 -5.69 -8.13
CA ALA A 766 -6.13 -6.73 -9.16
C ALA A 766 -5.06 -6.46 -10.23
N TYR A 767 -4.76 -5.20 -10.51
CA TYR A 767 -3.78 -4.77 -11.50
C TYR A 767 -2.38 -5.35 -11.29
N VAL A 768 -1.96 -5.58 -10.04
CA VAL A 768 -0.64 -6.11 -9.73
C VAL A 768 -0.58 -7.63 -9.56
N LEU A 769 -1.71 -8.33 -9.65
CA LEU A 769 -1.75 -9.79 -9.54
C LEU A 769 -1.00 -10.53 -10.67
N PRO A 770 -0.92 -10.03 -11.93
CA PRO A 770 -0.08 -10.62 -12.96
C PRO A 770 1.39 -10.78 -12.55
N ILE A 771 1.92 -9.91 -11.69
CA ILE A 771 3.30 -9.98 -11.19
C ILE A 771 3.50 -11.26 -10.35
N VAL A 772 2.62 -11.47 -9.38
CA VAL A 772 2.66 -12.66 -8.50
C VAL A 772 2.47 -13.93 -9.31
N TYR A 773 1.49 -13.90 -10.23
CA TYR A 773 1.21 -15.00 -11.13
C TYR A 773 2.46 -15.37 -11.95
N GLY A 774 3.11 -14.37 -12.56
CA GLY A 774 4.34 -14.54 -13.34
C GLY A 774 5.50 -15.09 -12.50
N TYR A 775 5.70 -14.52 -11.30
CA TYR A 775 6.73 -14.97 -10.38
C TYR A 775 6.56 -16.47 -10.03
N ILE A 776 5.36 -16.88 -9.61
CA ILE A 776 5.07 -18.28 -9.26
C ILE A 776 5.23 -19.19 -10.49
N ARG A 777 4.74 -18.79 -11.68
CA ARG A 777 4.78 -19.58 -12.90
C ARG A 777 6.20 -19.76 -13.45
N MET A 778 7.07 -18.75 -13.31
CA MET A 778 8.45 -18.83 -13.77
C MET A 778 9.36 -19.54 -12.76
N MET A 779 9.10 -19.38 -11.45
CA MET A 779 9.87 -20.08 -10.42
C MET A 779 9.50 -21.57 -10.32
N GLY A 780 8.23 -21.93 -10.42
CA GLY A 780 7.73 -23.26 -10.16
C GLY A 780 7.97 -23.70 -8.71
N GLU A 781 7.63 -24.94 -8.39
CA GLU A 781 7.82 -25.51 -7.03
C GLU A 781 9.29 -25.51 -6.60
N GLU A 782 10.18 -26.04 -7.46
CA GLU A 782 11.60 -26.15 -7.14
C GLU A 782 12.28 -24.79 -6.96
N GLY A 783 11.92 -23.82 -7.80
CA GLY A 783 12.46 -22.47 -7.72
C GLY A 783 12.01 -21.73 -6.46
N LEU A 784 10.74 -21.85 -6.09
CA LEU A 784 10.20 -21.23 -4.88
C LEU A 784 10.81 -21.82 -3.61
N THR A 785 10.92 -23.16 -3.53
CA THR A 785 11.55 -23.84 -2.41
C THR A 785 13.03 -23.42 -2.29
N ARG A 786 13.73 -23.41 -3.43
CA ARG A 786 15.14 -22.99 -3.48
C ARG A 786 15.34 -21.54 -3.06
N ALA A 787 14.41 -20.65 -3.42
CA ALA A 787 14.44 -19.26 -2.99
C ALA A 787 14.39 -19.14 -1.44
N THR A 788 13.49 -19.88 -0.79
CA THR A 788 13.41 -19.91 0.69
C THR A 788 14.69 -20.46 1.32
N GLU A 789 15.22 -21.56 0.79
CA GLU A 789 16.49 -22.16 1.27
C GLU A 789 17.64 -21.16 1.18
N VAL A 790 17.75 -20.43 0.07
CA VAL A 790 18.81 -19.44 -0.15
C VAL A 790 18.58 -18.19 0.69
N ALA A 791 17.34 -17.77 0.94
CA ALA A 791 17.06 -16.67 1.87
C ALA A 791 17.55 -17.00 3.29
N ILE A 792 17.34 -18.24 3.75
CA ILE A 792 17.87 -18.74 5.02
C ILE A 792 19.41 -18.79 5.02
N LEU A 793 20.00 -19.25 3.91
CA LEU A 793 21.46 -19.26 3.76
C LEU A 793 22.05 -17.86 3.82
N ASN A 794 21.49 -16.90 3.08
CA ASN A 794 21.98 -15.53 3.02
C ASN A 794 21.94 -14.87 4.40
N ALA A 795 20.85 -15.06 5.17
CA ALA A 795 20.74 -14.53 6.54
C ALA A 795 21.76 -15.17 7.50
N ASN A 796 21.93 -16.49 7.46
CA ASN A 796 22.94 -17.19 8.28
C ASN A 796 24.36 -16.82 7.88
N TYR A 797 24.63 -16.61 6.60
CA TYR A 797 25.93 -16.13 6.11
C TYR A 797 26.22 -14.72 6.62
N MET A 798 25.26 -13.79 6.51
CA MET A 798 25.38 -12.44 7.07
C MET A 798 25.64 -12.48 8.59
N ALA A 799 24.84 -13.27 9.31
CA ALA A 799 25.02 -13.47 10.74
C ALA A 799 26.42 -13.98 11.10
N ALA A 800 26.94 -14.98 10.35
CA ALA A 800 28.30 -15.52 10.54
C ALA A 800 29.39 -14.47 10.29
N ARG A 801 29.23 -13.61 9.26
CA ARG A 801 30.14 -12.52 8.92
C ARG A 801 30.17 -11.43 10.00
N LEU A 802 29.02 -11.11 10.61
CA LEU A 802 28.88 -9.99 11.55
C LEU A 802 29.09 -10.39 13.01
N LYS A 803 28.91 -11.67 13.37
CA LYS A 803 28.89 -12.18 14.74
C LYS A 803 30.11 -11.75 15.58
N THR A 804 31.31 -11.68 14.98
CA THR A 804 32.54 -11.32 15.71
C THR A 804 32.68 -9.81 15.96
N SER A 805 31.99 -8.98 15.16
CA SER A 805 32.07 -7.52 15.25
C SER A 805 30.95 -6.92 16.08
N TYR A 806 29.71 -7.45 15.97
CA TYR A 806 28.53 -6.89 16.64
C TYR A 806 27.80 -7.87 17.55
N GLY A 807 27.87 -9.18 17.28
CA GLY A 807 26.97 -10.15 17.89
C GLY A 807 25.63 -10.27 17.15
N ILE A 808 24.90 -11.35 17.44
CA ILE A 808 23.54 -11.60 16.97
C ILE A 808 22.65 -11.83 18.18
N VAL A 809 21.55 -11.08 18.30
CA VAL A 809 20.74 -11.04 19.53
C VAL A 809 20.00 -12.36 19.77
N TYR A 810 19.31 -12.87 18.77
CA TYR A 810 18.55 -14.10 18.89
C TYR A 810 18.97 -15.11 17.83
N THR A 811 19.04 -16.36 18.23
CA THR A 811 19.23 -17.52 17.37
C THR A 811 18.34 -18.66 17.85
N GLY A 812 17.96 -19.57 16.95
CA GLY A 812 17.30 -20.80 17.35
C GLY A 812 18.17 -21.70 18.24
N GLU A 813 17.64 -22.78 18.74
CA GLU A 813 18.29 -23.72 19.66
C GLU A 813 19.63 -24.28 19.10
N THR A 814 19.77 -24.34 17.78
CA THR A 814 20.98 -24.78 17.07
C THR A 814 21.98 -23.64 16.77
N GLY A 815 21.68 -22.42 17.19
CA GLY A 815 22.48 -21.24 16.90
C GLY A 815 22.30 -20.68 15.48
N ARG A 816 21.20 -21.06 14.79
CA ARG A 816 20.85 -20.57 13.44
C ARG A 816 19.76 -19.50 13.50
N VAL A 817 19.76 -18.64 12.50
CA VAL A 817 18.67 -17.68 12.25
C VAL A 817 17.77 -18.15 11.12
N GLY A 818 16.57 -17.63 11.01
CA GLY A 818 15.67 -17.85 9.88
C GLY A 818 16.17 -17.14 8.61
N HIS A 819 15.28 -16.41 7.94
CA HIS A 819 15.61 -15.65 6.73
C HIS A 819 16.07 -14.20 7.03
N GLU A 820 16.19 -13.82 8.28
CA GLU A 820 16.62 -12.51 8.79
C GLU A 820 17.41 -12.65 10.10
N CYS A 821 18.17 -11.64 10.48
CA CYS A 821 18.94 -11.63 11.71
C CYS A 821 18.93 -10.26 12.40
N ILE A 822 19.08 -10.25 13.72
CA ILE A 822 19.16 -9.04 14.56
C ILE A 822 20.61 -8.80 14.96
N VAL A 823 21.23 -7.77 14.39
CA VAL A 823 22.60 -7.35 14.70
C VAL A 823 22.59 -6.51 15.95
N ASP A 824 23.42 -6.89 16.95
CA ASP A 824 23.47 -6.27 18.26
C ASP A 824 24.29 -4.97 18.25
N CYS A 825 23.65 -3.85 18.57
CA CYS A 825 24.29 -2.55 18.72
C CYS A 825 24.11 -1.95 20.12
N ARG A 826 23.57 -2.72 21.09
CA ARG A 826 23.15 -2.21 22.41
C ARG A 826 24.30 -1.64 23.24
N ASP A 827 25.52 -2.16 23.09
CA ASP A 827 26.73 -1.71 23.78
C ASP A 827 27.41 -0.50 23.11
N CYS A 828 27.03 -0.15 21.88
CA CYS A 828 27.74 0.85 21.08
C CYS A 828 27.70 2.25 21.71
N ARG A 829 26.58 2.61 22.33
CA ARG A 829 26.43 3.91 23.00
C ARG A 829 27.32 4.04 24.23
N GLU A 830 27.35 3.02 25.06
CA GLU A 830 28.19 3.03 26.29
C GLU A 830 29.69 2.93 25.94
N ALA A 831 30.04 2.00 25.06
CA ALA A 831 31.45 1.73 24.72
C ALA A 831 32.09 2.83 23.86
N TYR A 832 31.34 3.42 22.93
CA TYR A 832 31.88 4.31 21.90
C TYR A 832 31.20 5.69 21.84
N GLY A 833 30.08 5.90 22.52
CA GLY A 833 29.28 7.12 22.41
C GLY A 833 28.48 7.23 21.10
N VAL A 834 28.24 6.09 20.40
CA VAL A 834 27.59 6.01 19.07
C VAL A 834 26.24 5.34 19.20
N GLU A 835 25.21 5.99 18.71
CA GLU A 835 23.84 5.44 18.66
C GLU A 835 23.63 4.61 17.39
N THR A 836 22.67 3.67 17.42
CA THR A 836 22.28 2.87 16.25
C THR A 836 21.88 3.76 15.06
N ALA A 837 21.27 4.92 15.31
CA ALA A 837 20.95 5.91 14.30
C ALA A 837 22.19 6.51 13.60
N ASP A 838 23.33 6.61 14.28
CA ASP A 838 24.60 7.09 13.70
C ASP A 838 25.18 6.03 12.75
N ILE A 839 25.10 4.76 13.14
CA ILE A 839 25.49 3.62 12.29
C ILE A 839 24.66 3.63 11.00
N ALA A 840 23.36 3.80 11.14
CA ALA A 840 22.43 3.84 9.99
C ALA A 840 22.76 4.99 9.02
N ARG A 841 23.05 6.18 9.54
CA ARG A 841 23.44 7.32 8.70
C ARG A 841 24.82 7.13 8.07
N ARG A 842 25.74 6.51 8.79
CA ARG A 842 27.05 6.22 8.23
C ARG A 842 26.99 5.20 7.08
N LEU A 843 26.08 4.22 7.13
CA LEU A 843 25.79 3.30 6.01
C LEU A 843 25.40 4.04 4.72
N MET A 844 24.73 5.20 4.82
CA MET A 844 24.40 6.02 3.64
C MET A 844 25.66 6.52 2.92
N ASP A 845 26.73 6.85 3.64
CA ASP A 845 28.03 7.21 3.05
C ASP A 845 28.69 6.03 2.31
N TYR A 846 28.38 4.80 2.75
CA TYR A 846 28.77 3.56 2.06
C TYR A 846 27.85 3.19 0.90
N GLY A 847 26.77 3.97 0.65
CA GLY A 847 25.81 3.75 -0.43
C GLY A 847 24.73 2.70 -0.11
N PHE A 848 24.43 2.47 1.17
CA PHE A 848 23.39 1.54 1.61
C PHE A 848 22.25 2.25 2.35
N HIS A 849 21.05 1.77 2.10
CA HIS A 849 19.94 1.97 3.02
C HIS A 849 20.18 1.06 4.24
N ALA A 850 20.08 1.61 5.45
CA ALA A 850 20.25 0.79 6.63
C ALA A 850 19.11 -0.22 6.84
N PRO A 851 19.36 -1.33 7.57
CA PRO A 851 18.31 -2.22 8.08
C PRO A 851 17.30 -1.50 8.97
N THR A 852 16.27 -2.21 9.39
CA THR A 852 15.26 -1.69 10.33
C THR A 852 15.92 -1.41 11.69
N LEU A 853 15.68 -0.20 12.18
CA LEU A 853 16.31 0.32 13.42
C LEU A 853 15.45 0.02 14.63
N SER A 854 16.07 -0.44 15.72
CA SER A 854 15.47 -0.57 17.06
C SER A 854 14.13 -1.31 17.07
N PHE A 855 13.99 -2.32 16.21
CA PHE A 855 12.83 -3.20 16.11
C PHE A 855 13.28 -4.65 15.81
N PRO A 856 12.70 -5.67 16.45
CA PRO A 856 11.80 -5.61 17.61
C PRO A 856 12.54 -5.30 18.93
N VAL A 857 13.86 -5.27 18.88
CA VAL A 857 14.74 -5.01 20.04
C VAL A 857 15.33 -3.61 19.95
N HIS A 858 15.29 -2.86 21.04
CA HIS A 858 15.87 -1.50 21.10
C HIS A 858 17.39 -1.54 20.87
N GLU A 859 17.93 -0.52 20.19
CA GLU A 859 19.36 -0.38 19.85
C GLU A 859 19.93 -1.60 19.07
N THR A 860 19.20 -2.06 18.07
CA THR A 860 19.62 -3.13 17.17
C THR A 860 19.34 -2.78 15.72
N LEU A 861 19.94 -3.53 14.80
CA LEU A 861 19.66 -3.49 13.37
C LEU A 861 19.09 -4.84 12.93
N MET A 862 17.84 -4.85 12.44
CA MET A 862 17.22 -6.05 11.91
C MET A 862 17.41 -6.12 10.40
N ALA A 863 18.16 -7.10 9.92
CA ALA A 863 18.56 -7.25 8.53
C ALA A 863 17.96 -8.51 7.89
N GLU A 864 17.36 -8.33 6.71
CA GLU A 864 16.85 -9.41 5.84
C GLU A 864 17.52 -9.30 4.47
N PRO A 865 18.56 -10.11 4.16
CA PRO A 865 19.07 -10.27 2.82
C PRO A 865 18.20 -11.28 2.08
N THR A 866 17.52 -10.86 1.03
CA THR A 866 16.64 -11.75 0.26
C THR A 866 17.43 -12.77 -0.55
N GLU A 867 16.76 -13.78 -1.09
CA GLU A 867 17.38 -14.80 -1.96
C GLU A 867 17.95 -14.23 -3.26
N SER A 868 17.43 -13.06 -3.70
CA SER A 868 17.85 -12.45 -4.96
C SER A 868 19.19 -11.70 -4.89
N GLU A 869 19.69 -11.44 -3.69
CA GLU A 869 20.96 -10.74 -3.51
C GLU A 869 22.17 -11.65 -3.73
N SER A 870 23.16 -11.13 -4.45
CA SER A 870 24.41 -11.85 -4.69
C SER A 870 25.28 -11.90 -3.43
N LYS A 871 26.13 -12.95 -3.32
CA LYS A 871 27.15 -13.02 -2.26
C LYS A 871 28.01 -11.77 -2.21
N ALA A 872 28.41 -11.23 -3.39
CA ALA A 872 29.23 -10.03 -3.48
C ALA A 872 28.54 -8.80 -2.86
N GLU A 873 27.23 -8.65 -3.03
CA GLU A 873 26.47 -7.55 -2.44
C GLU A 873 26.31 -7.71 -0.91
N ILE A 874 26.07 -8.94 -0.45
CA ILE A 874 26.02 -9.24 0.99
C ILE A 874 27.41 -8.99 1.62
N ASP A 875 28.48 -9.36 0.92
CA ASP A 875 29.84 -9.08 1.38
C ASP A 875 30.11 -7.58 1.50
N ARG A 876 29.73 -6.78 0.49
CA ARG A 876 29.87 -5.31 0.54
C ARG A 876 29.16 -4.72 1.76
N PHE A 877 27.95 -5.18 2.05
CA PHE A 877 27.18 -4.72 3.21
C PHE A 877 27.84 -5.11 4.53
N CYS A 878 28.29 -6.35 4.66
CA CYS A 878 29.01 -6.81 5.84
C CYS A 878 30.33 -6.05 6.03
N ASP A 879 31.08 -5.82 4.96
CA ASP A 879 32.33 -5.06 5.00
C ASP A 879 32.11 -3.61 5.43
N ALA A 880 31.01 -2.98 4.98
CA ALA A 880 30.62 -1.65 5.43
C ALA A 880 30.38 -1.61 6.95
N LEU A 881 29.58 -2.54 7.48
CA LEU A 881 29.32 -2.62 8.93
C LEU A 881 30.62 -2.91 9.72
N ILE A 882 31.46 -3.82 9.25
CA ILE A 882 32.76 -4.13 9.89
C ILE A 882 33.68 -2.89 9.88
N ALA A 883 33.70 -2.13 8.79
CA ALA A 883 34.48 -0.89 8.71
C ALA A 883 33.92 0.18 9.68
N ILE A 884 32.60 0.32 9.78
CA ILE A 884 31.96 1.22 10.76
C ILE A 884 32.30 0.81 12.19
N LYS A 885 32.34 -0.49 12.52
CA LYS A 885 32.78 -0.96 13.85
C LYS A 885 34.23 -0.55 14.15
N LYS A 886 35.12 -0.59 13.15
CA LYS A 886 36.49 -0.11 13.30
C LYS A 886 36.55 1.41 13.53
N GLU A 887 35.73 2.19 12.84
CA GLU A 887 35.59 3.63 13.08
C GLU A 887 35.16 3.89 14.54
N MET A 888 34.14 3.13 15.05
CA MET A 888 33.71 3.22 16.45
C MET A 888 34.84 2.89 17.44
N GLN A 889 35.67 1.87 17.16
CA GLN A 889 36.80 1.52 17.99
C GLN A 889 37.81 2.66 18.11
N THR A 890 38.05 3.43 17.02
CA THR A 890 38.97 4.60 17.08
C THR A 890 38.44 5.71 18.00
N ILE A 891 37.08 5.82 18.10
CA ILE A 891 36.43 6.75 19.03
C ILE A 891 36.60 6.24 20.48
N GLY A 892 36.31 4.96 20.70
CA GLY A 892 36.49 4.33 22.02
C GLY A 892 37.94 4.38 22.54
N ASP A 893 38.89 4.24 21.64
CA ASP A 893 40.34 4.37 21.96
C ASP A 893 40.79 5.82 22.27
N GLY A 894 39.89 6.79 22.11
CA GLY A 894 40.23 8.21 22.31
C GLY A 894 41.05 8.83 21.17
N LYS A 895 41.21 8.13 20.05
CA LYS A 895 41.94 8.61 18.87
C LYS A 895 41.11 9.60 18.03
N MET A 896 39.82 9.65 18.27
CA MET A 896 38.85 10.53 17.58
C MET A 896 37.83 11.07 18.59
N PRO A 897 37.43 12.37 18.50
CA PRO A 897 36.48 12.96 19.45
C PRO A 897 35.08 12.29 19.32
N LYS A 898 34.37 12.22 20.47
CA LYS A 898 33.00 11.64 20.49
C LYS A 898 31.97 12.52 19.77
N ASP A 899 32.18 13.83 19.77
CA ASP A 899 31.28 14.85 19.23
C ASP A 899 31.65 15.31 17.81
N ASP A 900 32.83 14.91 17.28
CA ASP A 900 33.28 15.24 15.92
C ASP A 900 34.00 14.06 15.29
N ASN A 901 33.25 13.21 14.61
CA ASN A 901 33.74 12.00 13.96
C ASN A 901 32.84 11.60 12.75
N PRO A 902 33.27 10.66 11.90
CA PRO A 902 32.50 10.31 10.68
C PRO A 902 31.08 9.79 10.93
N LEU A 903 30.79 9.18 12.10
CA LEU A 903 29.48 8.63 12.40
C LEU A 903 28.51 9.73 12.85
N VAL A 904 28.94 10.59 13.77
CA VAL A 904 28.11 11.70 14.27
C VAL A 904 27.82 12.71 13.15
N ASN A 905 28.76 12.88 12.22
CA ASN A 905 28.64 13.82 11.12
C ASN A 905 27.92 13.24 9.88
N ALA A 906 27.74 11.93 9.81
CA ALA A 906 27.06 11.28 8.69
C ALA A 906 25.56 11.68 8.59
N PRO A 907 25.00 11.67 7.35
CA PRO A 907 25.69 11.45 6.08
C PRO A 907 26.39 12.70 5.57
N HIS A 908 27.48 12.50 4.81
CA HIS A 908 28.27 13.60 4.23
C HIS A 908 27.75 13.94 2.82
N THR A 909 27.44 15.23 2.60
CA THR A 909 27.00 15.72 1.28
C THR A 909 28.21 16.03 0.38
N ALA A 910 27.99 16.04 -0.94
CA ALA A 910 29.02 16.45 -1.90
C ALA A 910 29.51 17.88 -1.65
N GLU A 911 28.61 18.78 -1.28
CA GLU A 911 28.93 20.17 -1.01
C GLU A 911 29.82 20.32 0.21
N GLU A 912 29.55 19.59 1.30
CA GLU A 912 30.35 19.57 2.51
C GLU A 912 31.78 19.07 2.23
N VAL A 913 31.89 17.95 1.50
CA VAL A 913 33.20 17.36 1.16
C VAL A 913 33.99 18.24 0.18
N ALA A 914 33.34 18.94 -0.75
CA ALA A 914 33.96 19.83 -1.72
C ALA A 914 34.23 21.25 -1.21
N ALA A 915 33.74 21.62 -0.01
CA ALA A 915 33.96 22.95 0.56
C ALA A 915 35.47 23.30 0.70
N ASN A 916 35.80 24.58 0.63
CA ASN A 916 37.19 25.03 0.79
C ASN A 916 37.74 24.71 2.18
N GLU A 917 36.90 24.86 3.23
CA GLU A 917 37.28 24.57 4.61
C GLU A 917 36.84 23.15 5.01
N TRP A 918 37.73 22.44 5.69
CA TRP A 918 37.45 21.16 6.32
C TRP A 918 37.97 21.21 7.76
N ARG A 919 37.07 21.23 8.73
CA ARG A 919 37.39 21.46 10.14
C ARG A 919 37.38 20.19 10.97
N HIS A 920 37.03 19.04 10.36
CA HIS A 920 36.92 17.77 11.04
C HIS A 920 38.30 17.12 11.28
N PRO A 921 38.50 16.34 12.36
CA PRO A 921 39.74 15.65 12.67
C PRO A 921 40.02 14.44 11.78
N TYR A 922 39.14 14.11 10.85
CA TYR A 922 39.31 13.05 9.87
C TYR A 922 39.38 13.62 8.44
N SER A 923 39.86 12.82 7.47
CA SER A 923 40.05 13.30 6.10
C SER A 923 38.76 13.30 5.31
N ARG A 924 38.69 14.15 4.26
CA ARG A 924 37.62 14.13 3.26
C ARG A 924 37.51 12.78 2.57
N GLU A 925 38.62 12.11 2.36
CA GLU A 925 38.63 10.76 1.79
C GLU A 925 37.94 9.76 2.72
N GLN A 926 38.19 9.81 4.01
CA GLN A 926 37.51 8.98 5.00
C GLN A 926 36.00 9.30 5.06
N ALA A 927 35.61 10.55 4.94
CA ALA A 927 34.21 10.95 4.88
C ALA A 927 33.52 10.36 3.65
N ALA A 928 34.10 10.55 2.46
CA ALA A 928 33.47 10.25 1.18
C ALA A 928 33.69 8.81 0.69
N TYR A 929 34.89 8.26 0.91
CA TYR A 929 35.36 7.01 0.32
C TYR A 929 36.00 6.09 1.35
N PRO A 930 35.25 5.72 2.43
CA PRO A 930 35.83 4.93 3.53
C PRO A 930 36.29 3.52 3.11
N LEU A 931 35.80 3.00 1.97
CA LEU A 931 36.26 1.76 1.34
C LEU A 931 36.50 1.95 -0.18
N PRO A 932 37.48 1.25 -0.77
CA PRO A 932 37.90 1.47 -2.15
C PRO A 932 36.79 1.32 -3.20
N TRP A 933 35.90 0.35 -3.01
CA TRP A 933 34.83 0.04 -3.97
C TRP A 933 33.79 1.15 -4.08
N ILE A 934 33.67 2.03 -3.07
CA ILE A 934 32.71 3.14 -3.07
C ILE A 934 33.03 4.13 -4.19
N ARG A 935 34.29 4.25 -4.60
CA ARG A 935 34.71 5.16 -5.69
C ARG A 935 34.07 4.81 -7.03
N LEU A 936 33.68 3.56 -7.26
CA LEU A 936 33.07 3.11 -8.51
C LEU A 936 31.61 3.56 -8.65
N ASN A 937 30.90 3.69 -7.53
CA ASN A 937 29.47 4.04 -7.55
C ASN A 937 29.09 4.80 -6.28
N LYS A 938 29.67 6.01 -6.09
CA LYS A 938 29.38 6.85 -4.92
C LYS A 938 27.98 7.47 -5.05
N PHE A 939 27.13 7.16 -4.09
CA PHE A 939 25.91 7.94 -3.86
C PHE A 939 26.20 9.14 -2.95
N TRP A 940 25.68 10.30 -3.33
CA TRP A 940 25.80 11.54 -2.53
C TRP A 940 24.43 11.92 -1.96
N PRO A 941 24.23 11.82 -0.64
CA PRO A 941 23.03 12.36 -0.01
C PRO A 941 22.85 13.84 -0.34
N SER A 942 21.61 14.24 -0.66
CA SER A 942 21.30 15.63 -1.02
C SER A 942 21.19 16.56 0.19
N VAL A 943 21.04 15.99 1.39
CA VAL A 943 21.00 16.69 2.68
C VAL A 943 21.87 15.96 3.69
N SER A 944 22.38 16.65 4.68
CA SER A 944 23.07 16.07 5.82
C SER A 944 22.07 15.59 6.88
N ARG A 945 22.52 15.32 8.10
CA ARG A 945 21.67 14.85 9.21
C ARG A 945 20.49 15.79 9.44
N ILE A 946 19.29 15.25 9.38
CA ILE A 946 18.04 16.01 9.53
C ILE A 946 17.71 16.22 11.02
N ASP A 947 17.29 17.43 11.38
CA ASP A 947 16.79 17.77 12.71
C ASP A 947 15.33 17.33 12.87
N ASN A 948 15.15 16.20 13.55
CA ASN A 948 13.82 15.64 13.81
C ASN A 948 12.99 16.50 14.77
N ALA A 949 13.64 17.12 15.76
CA ALA A 949 12.95 17.94 16.77
C ALA A 949 12.43 19.26 16.15
N TYR A 950 13.20 19.85 15.25
CA TYR A 950 12.76 21.00 14.46
C TYR A 950 11.55 20.65 13.59
N GLY A 951 11.61 19.54 12.83
CA GLY A 951 10.53 19.10 11.95
C GLY A 951 9.23 18.75 12.67
N ASP A 952 9.28 18.23 13.90
CA ASP A 952 8.07 17.94 14.67
C ASP A 952 7.39 19.22 15.21
N ARG A 953 8.14 20.29 15.38
CA ARG A 953 7.62 21.63 15.78
C ARG A 953 7.14 22.45 14.59
N ASN A 954 7.71 22.26 13.39
CA ASN A 954 7.49 23.08 12.21
C ASN A 954 6.96 22.22 11.04
N LEU A 955 5.75 21.68 11.17
CA LEU A 955 5.17 20.72 10.22
C LEU A 955 4.92 21.24 8.82
N VAL A 956 4.71 22.55 8.68
CA VAL A 956 4.40 23.24 7.43
C VAL A 956 5.49 24.27 7.19
N CYS A 957 5.93 24.41 5.94
CA CYS A 957 6.78 25.51 5.54
C CYS A 957 6.02 26.83 5.75
N THR A 958 6.28 27.51 6.86
CA THR A 958 6.01 28.94 6.92
C THR A 958 7.10 29.60 6.07
N CYS A 959 6.74 30.27 4.97
CA CYS A 959 7.67 31.14 4.26
C CYS A 959 8.31 32.03 5.31
N ALA A 960 9.63 32.02 5.36
CA ALA A 960 10.34 32.98 6.20
C ALA A 960 9.87 34.39 5.83
N PRO A 961 9.70 35.31 6.80
CA PRO A 961 9.33 36.69 6.51
C PRO A 961 10.26 37.27 5.44
N ILE A 962 9.70 38.08 4.53
CA ILE A 962 10.45 38.63 3.39
C ILE A 962 11.73 39.34 3.83
N GLU A 963 11.73 39.87 5.05
CA GLU A 963 12.86 40.50 5.69
C GLU A 963 14.05 39.53 5.95
N SER A 964 13.81 38.24 6.04
CA SER A 964 14.88 37.23 6.21
C SER A 964 15.63 36.89 4.91
N TYR A 965 15.19 37.46 3.78
CA TYR A 965 15.85 37.33 2.46
C TYR A 965 16.57 38.62 2.03
N ILE A 966 16.57 39.61 2.90
CA ILE A 966 17.28 40.87 2.65
C ILE A 966 18.59 40.78 3.47
N GLU A 967 19.66 40.26 2.85
CA GLU A 967 21.05 40.56 3.22
C GLU A 967 21.66 41.59 2.32
#